data_4838e0be7c5b3475fc0766eb97a56dc1
#
_entry.id   4838e0be7c5b3475fc0766eb97a56dc1
#
_cell.length_a   1.000
_cell.length_b   1.000
_cell.length_c   1.000
_cell.angle_alpha   90.00
_cell.angle_beta   90.00
_cell.angle_gamma   90.00
#
_symmetry.space_group_name_H-M   'P 1'
#
loop_
_entity.id
_entity.type
_entity.pdbx_description
1 polymer ?
#
loop_
_entity_poly.entity_id
_entity_poly.type
_entity_poly.pdbx_seq_one_letter_code
_entity_poly.pdbx_strand_id
1 'polypeptide(L)'
;MAEREVAICVFPNLRVTEPIRNSPVPWAEVVSIHARHHVRPGKSGPLIGGYQLSGTRKNENVVHRSLIQLDIDTEGTKDLSGRIATVTRAAPPFDSLRPRLADYEWIAASSHWHEPKRGIHKYRVTLLPDRDIKPDEWLTLLEGLDDLLEQTLDRSAWPLSQAFYLPSCPAESRDESFHIHNQGEALPVDVFVARGMEALAARGRRSLSLRAMPDSGLVLGTAQNNAPAETAENVARLNDALRSLDPGVKRPEWLRVIWSVAAHGWMCAYEIAREWSSRSPTNFEPHTFDKDYASYDPTHSDAIHAGTVYFLARQAGWTVQQETGRDPGAESNLPPTSDTHNAIRLATALAGQVAYRSAIDSWAVWNGRRWTTDRSGELVALAQRTLRGIASEVNVALNAGQEKKAQRLFSWALQSLNQSRLLAAIDLLKAQPGFTVAEHEWDSDPLRIQTIDGWVVDLRTGKARRAQSTDYMLRTVGCGWDPSAGCPTWLLTLAQVFEGDQDMIDFIQLLAGYCLTGRTDEQKFFFFYGTGANGKSLILNTLRKLLDEYSLQTMPEALMVQRNPNPGAASPHLARMAGVRMVVANETGEGQRLDEAMIKQMTGGDAITARHPYGQEFQYVPEFKLIMAGNYKPVIRGDDYAIWRRVELVPFRKQFAPEDQDRCLDRKLEAELPGILCWALAGAVRWQQQGLVVPAVIRRETDAYRSDMDLVQQWIDEVCIVGPDHSYDVGAAYFSFRYFLQDSGSGVPTKRRFSEKLKSRGIQSEKGPKGVRRYVGMGPRTHESLMVKVAQVAQP
;
A
#
# COMPACT_ATOMS: atom_id res chain seq x y z
N MET A 1 15.45 6.10 -49.33
CA MET A 1 14.24 5.75 -48.50
C MET A 1 13.43 7.01 -48.36
N ALA A 2 12.14 6.98 -48.67
CA ALA A 2 11.26 8.14 -48.51
C ALA A 2 11.35 8.64 -47.07
N GLU A 3 11.27 9.93 -46.87
CA GLU A 3 11.30 10.60 -45.60
C GLU A 3 10.14 10.06 -44.71
N ARG A 4 10.47 9.02 -43.89
CA ARG A 4 9.49 8.51 -42.94
C ARG A 4 9.23 9.55 -41.89
N GLU A 5 7.98 9.94 -41.74
CA GLU A 5 7.51 10.75 -40.64
C GLU A 5 7.34 9.92 -39.37
N VAL A 6 7.82 10.43 -38.23
CA VAL A 6 7.75 9.80 -36.92
C VAL A 6 7.14 10.74 -35.93
N ALA A 7 6.21 10.28 -35.13
CA ALA A 7 5.58 11.10 -34.10
C ALA A 7 6.54 11.36 -32.94
N ILE A 8 6.69 12.63 -32.58
CA ILE A 8 7.47 13.05 -31.42
C ILE A 8 6.68 13.98 -30.51
N CYS A 9 6.95 13.86 -29.21
CA CYS A 9 6.52 14.80 -28.19
C CYS A 9 7.75 15.48 -27.59
N VAL A 10 7.74 16.82 -27.50
CA VAL A 10 8.80 17.58 -26.86
C VAL A 10 8.25 18.27 -25.60
N PHE A 11 8.97 18.17 -24.49
CA PHE A 11 8.63 18.79 -23.21
C PHE A 11 9.75 19.73 -22.79
N PRO A 12 9.45 20.92 -22.25
CA PRO A 12 10.47 21.90 -21.87
C PRO A 12 11.34 21.44 -20.69
N ASN A 13 10.80 20.60 -19.83
CA ASN A 13 11.51 20.00 -18.69
C ASN A 13 10.73 18.81 -18.12
N LEU A 14 11.32 18.09 -17.15
CA LEU A 14 10.74 16.87 -16.56
C LEU A 14 9.39 17.10 -15.84
N ARG A 15 9.15 18.32 -15.32
CA ARG A 15 7.95 18.64 -14.52
C ARG A 15 6.73 18.96 -15.36
N VAL A 16 6.93 19.30 -16.62
CA VAL A 16 5.83 19.64 -17.55
C VAL A 16 5.31 18.36 -18.20
N THR A 17 4.02 18.13 -18.08
CA THR A 17 3.33 16.98 -18.64
C THR A 17 2.62 17.26 -19.96
N GLU A 18 2.42 18.54 -20.28
CA GLU A 18 1.88 18.96 -21.58
C GLU A 18 3.03 19.17 -22.58
N PRO A 19 3.01 18.55 -23.77
CA PRO A 19 4.04 18.72 -24.74
C PRO A 19 3.97 20.12 -25.40
N ILE A 20 5.11 20.75 -25.61
CA ILE A 20 5.21 21.97 -26.45
C ILE A 20 5.18 21.65 -27.93
N ARG A 21 5.44 20.40 -28.30
CA ARG A 21 5.29 19.82 -29.65
C ARG A 21 4.75 18.41 -29.52
N ASN A 22 3.74 18.09 -30.31
CA ASN A 22 3.13 16.75 -30.40
C ASN A 22 2.70 16.57 -31.87
N SER A 23 3.66 16.34 -32.76
CA SER A 23 3.42 16.26 -34.19
C SER A 23 4.45 15.38 -34.89
N PRO A 24 4.11 14.79 -36.02
CA PRO A 24 5.07 14.07 -36.85
C PRO A 24 6.19 14.97 -37.34
N VAL A 25 7.38 14.38 -37.51
CA VAL A 25 8.56 15.00 -38.09
C VAL A 25 9.30 13.99 -38.98
N PRO A 26 10.05 14.41 -39.99
CA PRO A 26 10.93 13.53 -40.71
C PRO A 26 11.98 12.88 -39.81
N TRP A 27 12.31 11.60 -40.02
CA TRP A 27 13.38 10.91 -39.29
C TRP A 27 14.70 11.67 -39.32
N ALA A 28 15.06 12.31 -40.44
CA ALA A 28 16.24 13.13 -40.56
C ALA A 28 16.30 14.28 -39.54
N GLU A 29 15.15 14.85 -39.15
CA GLU A 29 15.06 15.85 -38.08
C GLU A 29 15.41 15.24 -36.72
N VAL A 30 14.94 14.02 -36.43
CA VAL A 30 15.29 13.30 -35.19
C VAL A 30 16.78 13.02 -35.12
N VAL A 31 17.38 12.56 -36.22
CA VAL A 31 18.83 12.36 -36.31
C VAL A 31 19.58 13.68 -36.04
N SER A 32 19.15 14.78 -36.63
CA SER A 32 19.74 16.11 -36.39
C SER A 32 19.64 16.60 -34.96
N ILE A 33 18.50 16.35 -34.31
CA ILE A 33 18.26 16.70 -32.90
C ILE A 33 19.24 15.93 -31.98
N HIS A 34 19.50 14.66 -32.25
CA HIS A 34 20.37 13.80 -31.44
C HIS A 34 21.87 13.96 -31.75
N ALA A 35 22.21 14.56 -32.86
CA ALA A 35 23.59 14.77 -33.27
C ALA A 35 24.34 15.87 -32.49
N ARG A 36 23.66 16.60 -31.63
CA ARG A 36 24.24 17.72 -30.87
C ARG A 36 24.15 17.48 -29.37
N HIS A 37 25.30 17.50 -28.69
CA HIS A 37 25.34 17.52 -27.23
C HIS A 37 25.24 18.95 -26.69
N HIS A 38 24.32 19.18 -25.78
CA HIS A 38 24.19 20.44 -25.06
C HIS A 38 25.11 20.43 -23.85
N VAL A 39 26.06 21.39 -23.79
CA VAL A 39 26.92 21.54 -22.60
C VAL A 39 26.13 22.12 -21.46
N ARG A 40 26.03 21.40 -20.33
CA ARG A 40 25.25 21.80 -19.14
C ARG A 40 25.92 21.29 -17.88
N PRO A 41 25.82 22.02 -16.73
CA PRO A 41 26.42 21.57 -15.49
C PRO A 41 25.69 20.37 -14.84
N GLY A 42 24.45 20.08 -15.24
CA GLY A 42 23.63 18.99 -14.69
C GLY A 42 22.62 18.46 -15.70
N LYS A 43 22.05 17.29 -15.40
CA LYS A 43 21.03 16.64 -16.24
C LYS A 43 19.71 17.43 -16.21
N SER A 44 19.55 18.38 -17.12
CA SER A 44 18.40 19.28 -17.21
C SER A 44 18.10 19.65 -18.66
N GLY A 45 16.90 20.23 -18.91
CA GLY A 45 16.52 20.76 -20.21
C GLY A 45 15.35 20.04 -20.87
N PRO A 46 15.17 20.21 -22.18
CA PRO A 46 14.07 19.59 -22.92
C PRO A 46 14.18 18.06 -22.98
N LEU A 47 13.01 17.41 -23.01
CA LEU A 47 12.88 15.97 -23.23
C LEU A 47 12.17 15.73 -24.56
N ILE A 48 12.52 14.60 -25.16
CA ILE A 48 11.87 14.09 -26.36
C ILE A 48 11.33 12.69 -26.10
N GLY A 49 10.09 12.45 -26.49
CA GLY A 49 9.45 11.13 -26.53
C GLY A 49 9.11 10.76 -27.95
N GLY A 50 9.38 9.53 -28.35
CA GLY A 50 9.10 9.03 -29.70
C GLY A 50 7.69 8.45 -29.82
N TYR A 51 6.65 9.22 -29.50
CA TYR A 51 5.25 8.80 -29.47
C TYR A 51 4.31 9.98 -29.72
N GLN A 52 3.05 9.65 -30.04
CA GLN A 52 1.95 10.61 -30.10
C GLN A 52 1.09 10.52 -28.84
N LEU A 53 0.68 11.69 -28.31
CA LEU A 53 -0.21 11.79 -27.16
C LEU A 53 -1.59 12.31 -27.56
N SER A 54 -2.62 11.79 -26.89
CA SER A 54 -4.00 12.35 -26.92
C SER A 54 -4.26 13.36 -25.79
N GLY A 55 -3.25 13.62 -24.93
CA GLY A 55 -3.37 14.51 -23.78
C GLY A 55 -2.02 14.71 -23.05
N THR A 56 -2.03 14.74 -21.73
CA THR A 56 -0.82 14.88 -20.92
C THR A 56 0.05 13.60 -20.93
N ARG A 57 1.32 13.73 -20.54
CA ARG A 57 2.29 12.63 -20.52
C ARG A 57 1.96 11.56 -19.48
N LYS A 58 1.10 10.61 -19.87
CA LYS A 58 0.72 9.40 -19.12
C LYS A 58 0.64 8.22 -20.09
N ASN A 59 0.85 7.00 -19.59
CA ASN A 59 0.80 5.79 -20.43
C ASN A 59 -0.55 5.63 -21.14
N GLU A 60 -1.65 5.93 -20.47
CA GLU A 60 -3.02 5.87 -20.99
C GLU A 60 -3.31 6.83 -22.15
N ASN A 61 -2.50 7.88 -22.30
CA ASN A 61 -2.66 8.91 -23.33
C ASN A 61 -1.75 8.68 -24.54
N VAL A 62 -0.89 7.64 -24.52
CA VAL A 62 -0.06 7.31 -25.69
C VAL A 62 -0.89 6.60 -26.72
N VAL A 63 -1.03 7.22 -27.89
CA VAL A 63 -1.80 6.65 -29.03
C VAL A 63 -0.99 5.55 -29.72
N HIS A 64 0.26 5.83 -30.02
CA HIS A 64 1.25 4.89 -30.57
C HIS A 64 2.67 5.40 -30.32
N ARG A 65 3.68 4.54 -30.48
CA ARG A 65 5.08 4.94 -30.53
C ARG A 65 5.62 4.81 -31.96
N SER A 66 6.32 5.84 -32.40
CA SER A 66 6.97 5.87 -33.72
C SER A 66 8.48 5.72 -33.63
N LEU A 67 9.05 5.72 -32.40
CA LEU A 67 10.47 5.51 -32.15
C LEU A 67 10.69 4.55 -30.99
N ILE A 68 11.73 3.74 -31.09
CA ILE A 68 12.20 2.86 -30.04
C ILE A 68 13.42 3.52 -29.40
N GLN A 69 13.30 3.94 -28.13
CA GLN A 69 14.37 4.60 -27.39
C GLN A 69 14.84 3.70 -26.26
N LEU A 70 16.08 3.20 -26.38
CA LEU A 70 16.71 2.28 -25.46
C LEU A 70 17.73 3.03 -24.60
N ASP A 71 17.59 2.98 -23.28
CA ASP A 71 18.54 3.57 -22.32
C ASP A 71 19.47 2.46 -21.79
N ILE A 72 20.77 2.65 -21.88
CA ILE A 72 21.78 1.74 -21.40
C ILE A 72 22.69 2.51 -20.45
N ASP A 73 22.47 2.30 -19.15
CA ASP A 73 23.10 3.07 -18.10
C ASP A 73 23.86 2.18 -17.11
N THR A 74 25.11 2.56 -16.81
CA THR A 74 25.82 2.03 -15.63
C THR A 74 25.06 2.46 -14.36
N GLU A 75 24.73 1.49 -13.52
CA GLU A 75 24.06 1.69 -12.23
C GLU A 75 25.05 1.84 -11.10
N GLY A 76 24.70 2.60 -10.06
CA GLY A 76 25.55 2.80 -8.90
C GLY A 76 25.02 3.83 -7.91
N THR A 77 25.71 3.96 -6.78
CA THR A 77 25.45 5.03 -5.82
C THR A 77 25.88 6.37 -6.41
N LYS A 78 25.11 7.42 -6.19
CA LYS A 78 25.37 8.76 -6.72
C LYS A 78 25.87 9.67 -5.61
N ASP A 79 26.80 10.56 -5.94
CA ASP A 79 27.21 11.66 -5.10
C ASP A 79 26.19 12.83 -5.13
N LEU A 80 26.48 13.90 -4.39
CA LEU A 80 25.61 15.09 -4.32
C LEU A 80 25.44 15.82 -5.64
N SER A 81 26.33 15.59 -6.63
CA SER A 81 26.23 16.16 -7.98
C SER A 81 25.40 15.29 -8.93
N GLY A 82 25.03 14.07 -8.51
CA GLY A 82 24.32 13.10 -9.33
C GLY A 82 25.24 12.20 -10.19
N ARG A 83 26.57 12.30 -10.02
CA ARG A 83 27.58 11.41 -10.64
C ARG A 83 27.63 10.08 -9.93
N ILE A 84 27.97 9.00 -10.65
CA ILE A 84 28.20 7.69 -10.03
C ILE A 84 29.49 7.72 -9.21
N ALA A 85 29.35 7.53 -7.91
CA ALA A 85 30.46 7.39 -6.96
C ALA A 85 30.96 5.94 -6.89
N THR A 86 30.05 4.95 -6.85
CA THR A 86 30.39 3.52 -6.80
C THR A 86 29.51 2.78 -7.78
N VAL A 87 30.14 1.97 -8.66
CA VAL A 87 29.43 1.16 -9.66
C VAL A 87 28.88 -0.11 -9.01
N THR A 88 27.59 -0.38 -9.17
CA THR A 88 26.94 -1.63 -8.75
C THR A 88 26.69 -2.58 -9.92
N ARG A 89 26.38 -2.04 -11.11
CA ARG A 89 26.22 -2.78 -12.36
C ARG A 89 26.81 -1.95 -13.49
N ALA A 90 27.86 -2.48 -14.13
CA ALA A 90 28.46 -1.81 -15.29
C ALA A 90 27.64 -2.05 -16.57
N ALA A 91 27.33 -0.99 -17.29
CA ALA A 91 26.83 -1.10 -18.66
C ALA A 91 27.99 -1.42 -19.61
N PRO A 92 27.77 -2.21 -20.69
CA PRO A 92 28.79 -2.49 -21.68
C PRO A 92 29.13 -1.24 -22.50
N PRO A 93 30.36 -1.12 -23.02
CA PRO A 93 30.72 -0.11 -24.01
C PRO A 93 29.83 -0.23 -25.24
N PHE A 94 29.47 0.90 -25.86
CA PHE A 94 28.60 0.90 -27.04
C PHE A 94 29.13 0.05 -28.18
N ASP A 95 30.45 0.05 -28.42
CA ASP A 95 31.09 -0.73 -29.50
C ASP A 95 30.85 -2.24 -29.38
N SER A 96 30.60 -2.77 -28.20
CA SER A 96 30.26 -4.18 -27.99
C SER A 96 28.81 -4.53 -28.38
N LEU A 97 27.88 -3.57 -28.37
CA LEU A 97 26.49 -3.76 -28.75
C LEU A 97 26.25 -3.40 -30.23
N ARG A 98 27.06 -2.50 -30.79
CA ARG A 98 26.94 -2.01 -32.15
C ARG A 98 26.83 -3.11 -33.23
N PRO A 99 27.61 -4.20 -33.19
CA PRO A 99 27.48 -5.27 -34.22
C PRO A 99 26.10 -5.93 -34.25
N ARG A 100 25.39 -5.98 -33.13
CA ARG A 100 24.06 -6.58 -32.99
C ARG A 100 22.94 -5.74 -33.60
N LEU A 101 23.20 -4.45 -33.79
CA LEU A 101 22.28 -3.47 -34.36
C LEU A 101 22.74 -3.01 -35.77
N ALA A 102 23.79 -3.62 -36.34
CA ALA A 102 24.43 -3.14 -37.55
C ALA A 102 23.50 -3.07 -38.77
N ASP A 103 22.51 -3.95 -38.84
CA ASP A 103 21.58 -4.03 -39.99
C ASP A 103 20.47 -2.98 -39.92
N TYR A 104 20.27 -2.35 -38.75
CA TYR A 104 19.13 -1.46 -38.54
C TYR A 104 19.49 0.02 -38.62
N GLU A 105 18.49 0.85 -38.90
CA GLU A 105 18.57 2.30 -38.91
C GLU A 105 18.44 2.82 -37.46
N TRP A 106 19.50 3.46 -36.94
CA TRP A 106 19.49 4.01 -35.56
C TRP A 106 20.44 5.19 -35.41
N ILE A 107 20.19 5.99 -34.36
CA ILE A 107 21.16 6.93 -33.84
C ILE A 107 21.47 6.62 -32.36
N ALA A 108 22.74 6.60 -32.02
CA ALA A 108 23.22 6.45 -30.64
C ALA A 108 23.92 7.74 -30.18
N ALA A 109 23.63 8.17 -28.97
CA ALA A 109 24.28 9.33 -28.36
C ALA A 109 24.55 9.07 -26.88
N SER A 110 25.71 9.52 -26.39
CA SER A 110 26.02 9.48 -24.98
C SER A 110 25.07 10.38 -24.17
N SER A 111 24.67 9.92 -22.99
CA SER A 111 23.84 10.69 -22.08
C SER A 111 24.69 11.45 -21.07
N HIS A 112 24.07 12.34 -20.28
CA HIS A 112 24.76 13.11 -19.25
C HIS A 112 25.52 12.18 -18.27
N TRP A 113 26.68 12.52 -17.83
CA TRP A 113 27.57 11.70 -17.00
C TRP A 113 28.09 10.40 -17.66
N HIS A 114 28.30 10.40 -18.97
CA HIS A 114 29.05 9.38 -19.67
C HIS A 114 30.56 9.62 -19.44
N GLU A 115 31.21 8.73 -18.73
CA GLU A 115 32.61 8.86 -18.31
C GLU A 115 33.35 7.52 -18.58
N PRO A 116 33.61 7.19 -19.85
CA PRO A 116 34.14 5.86 -20.24
C PRO A 116 35.52 5.57 -19.64
N LYS A 117 36.36 6.58 -19.41
CA LYS A 117 37.63 6.44 -18.73
C LYS A 117 37.53 5.94 -17.30
N ARG A 118 36.36 6.13 -16.68
CA ARG A 118 36.01 5.63 -15.32
C ARG A 118 35.23 4.33 -15.38
N GLY A 119 35.03 3.74 -16.58
CA GLY A 119 34.15 2.58 -16.76
C GLY A 119 32.67 2.86 -16.62
N ILE A 120 32.27 4.14 -16.71
CA ILE A 120 30.86 4.56 -16.59
C ILE A 120 30.33 4.81 -17.98
N HIS A 121 29.56 3.83 -18.49
CA HIS A 121 28.92 3.93 -19.80
C HIS A 121 27.46 4.33 -19.61
N LYS A 122 27.06 5.44 -20.26
CA LYS A 122 25.70 5.96 -20.26
C LYS A 122 25.35 6.49 -21.64
N TYR A 123 24.47 5.81 -22.34
CA TYR A 123 24.10 6.18 -23.70
C TYR A 123 22.71 5.70 -24.05
N ARG A 124 22.17 6.28 -25.09
CA ARG A 124 20.86 5.95 -25.61
C ARG A 124 20.94 5.61 -27.09
N VAL A 125 20.21 4.56 -27.46
CA VAL A 125 20.00 4.16 -28.87
C VAL A 125 18.55 4.44 -29.23
N THR A 126 18.35 5.23 -30.28
CA THR A 126 17.04 5.50 -30.85
C THR A 126 16.95 4.81 -32.21
N LEU A 127 16.08 3.82 -32.36
CA LEU A 127 15.89 3.04 -33.58
C LEU A 127 14.63 3.49 -34.31
N LEU A 128 14.68 3.40 -35.63
CA LEU A 128 13.56 3.61 -36.53
C LEU A 128 12.82 2.28 -36.73
N PRO A 129 11.59 2.09 -36.25
CA PRO A 129 10.81 0.89 -36.50
C PRO A 129 10.21 0.92 -37.90
N ASP A 130 9.84 -0.23 -38.46
CA ASP A 130 9.21 -0.34 -39.79
C ASP A 130 7.75 0.13 -39.84
N ARG A 131 7.08 0.15 -38.70
CA ARG A 131 5.72 0.66 -38.47
C ARG A 131 5.59 1.29 -37.12
N ASP A 132 4.49 2.01 -36.89
CA ASP A 132 4.12 2.48 -35.57
C ASP A 132 3.80 1.29 -34.63
N ILE A 133 4.21 1.42 -33.37
CA ILE A 133 4.11 0.40 -32.33
C ILE A 133 2.89 0.68 -31.49
N LYS A 134 2.00 -0.30 -31.35
CA LYS A 134 0.82 -0.18 -30.51
C LYS A 134 1.20 -0.25 -29.01
N PRO A 135 0.41 0.37 -28.14
CA PRO A 135 0.68 0.37 -26.70
C PRO A 135 0.80 -1.04 -26.08
N ASP A 136 0.02 -2.00 -26.53
CA ASP A 136 0.01 -3.39 -26.06
C ASP A 136 1.21 -4.21 -26.54
N GLU A 137 1.85 -3.81 -27.64
CA GLU A 137 3.04 -4.47 -28.20
C GLU A 137 4.34 -3.99 -27.53
N TRP A 138 4.33 -2.81 -26.91
CA TRP A 138 5.53 -2.09 -26.49
C TRP A 138 6.45 -2.88 -25.55
N LEU A 139 5.89 -3.43 -24.47
CA LEU A 139 6.70 -4.17 -23.50
C LEU A 139 7.26 -5.47 -24.07
N THR A 140 6.49 -6.16 -24.92
CA THR A 140 6.93 -7.39 -25.58
C THR A 140 8.04 -7.11 -26.57
N LEU A 141 7.95 -6.02 -27.33
CA LEU A 141 9.00 -5.55 -28.22
C LEU A 141 10.31 -5.29 -27.47
N LEU A 142 10.23 -4.59 -26.32
CA LEU A 142 11.41 -4.30 -25.50
C LEU A 142 12.05 -5.56 -24.92
N GLU A 143 11.27 -6.58 -24.52
CA GLU A 143 11.81 -7.86 -24.10
C GLU A 143 12.57 -8.57 -25.23
N GLY A 144 12.10 -8.46 -26.48
CA GLY A 144 12.81 -9.02 -27.64
C GLY A 144 14.12 -8.29 -27.94
N LEU A 145 14.17 -6.98 -27.75
CA LEU A 145 15.38 -6.18 -27.88
C LEU A 145 16.34 -6.39 -26.71
N ASP A 146 15.84 -6.52 -25.48
CA ASP A 146 16.65 -6.82 -24.29
C ASP A 146 17.30 -8.21 -24.41
N ASP A 147 16.60 -9.18 -25.03
CA ASP A 147 17.16 -10.49 -25.35
C ASP A 147 18.27 -10.40 -26.40
N LEU A 148 18.07 -9.62 -27.48
CA LEU A 148 19.12 -9.37 -28.49
C LEU A 148 20.36 -8.73 -27.87
N LEU A 149 20.16 -7.82 -26.92
CA LEU A 149 21.20 -7.02 -26.27
C LEU A 149 21.72 -7.64 -24.97
N GLU A 150 21.44 -8.93 -24.72
CA GLU A 150 21.94 -9.71 -23.57
C GLU A 150 21.54 -9.08 -22.20
N GLN A 151 20.32 -8.59 -22.11
CA GLN A 151 19.76 -8.03 -20.87
C GLN A 151 20.52 -6.81 -20.33
N THR A 152 20.92 -5.92 -21.23
CA THR A 152 21.66 -4.70 -20.91
C THR A 152 20.79 -3.46 -20.72
N LEU A 153 19.51 -3.51 -21.11
CA LEU A 153 18.61 -2.36 -21.07
C LEU A 153 18.23 -1.95 -19.64
N ASP A 154 18.14 -0.63 -19.42
CA ASP A 154 17.58 -0.10 -18.19
C ASP A 154 16.04 -0.21 -18.21
N ARG A 155 15.51 -1.17 -17.45
CA ARG A 155 14.07 -1.44 -17.36
C ARG A 155 13.27 -0.29 -16.73
N SER A 156 13.93 0.59 -15.97
CA SER A 156 13.27 1.78 -15.40
C SER A 156 12.84 2.79 -16.48
N ALA A 157 13.40 2.66 -17.68
CA ALA A 157 13.11 3.48 -18.85
C ALA A 157 12.01 2.90 -19.78
N TRP A 158 11.37 1.79 -19.41
CA TRP A 158 10.37 1.07 -20.21
C TRP A 158 8.93 1.60 -20.19
N PRO A 159 8.48 2.51 -19.26
CA PRO A 159 7.12 3.04 -19.32
C PRO A 159 6.77 3.60 -20.71
N LEU A 160 5.57 3.33 -21.18
CA LEU A 160 5.11 3.67 -22.53
C LEU A 160 5.22 5.18 -22.83
N SER A 161 4.95 6.03 -21.85
CA SER A 161 5.06 7.50 -21.93
C SER A 161 6.44 8.06 -21.57
N GLN A 162 7.47 7.20 -21.49
CA GLN A 162 8.83 7.65 -21.17
C GLN A 162 9.36 8.62 -22.21
N ALA A 163 9.81 9.78 -21.74
CA ALA A 163 10.52 10.79 -22.54
C ALA A 163 11.92 10.99 -21.95
N PHE A 164 12.85 11.33 -22.79
CA PHE A 164 14.26 11.35 -22.47
C PHE A 164 14.85 12.74 -22.68
N TYR A 165 15.75 13.17 -21.82
CA TYR A 165 16.51 14.38 -22.07
C TYR A 165 17.26 14.30 -23.38
N LEU A 166 17.31 15.41 -24.11
CA LEU A 166 18.20 15.56 -25.25
C LEU A 166 19.66 15.32 -24.85
N PRO A 167 20.52 14.82 -25.78
CA PRO A 167 21.92 14.57 -25.49
C PRO A 167 22.60 15.79 -24.85
N SER A 168 23.24 15.57 -23.71
CA SER A 168 23.94 16.63 -22.99
C SER A 168 25.15 16.06 -22.26
N CYS A 169 26.13 16.93 -21.98
CA CYS A 169 27.34 16.58 -21.26
C CYS A 169 27.80 17.75 -20.39
N PRO A 170 28.53 17.49 -19.28
CA PRO A 170 29.30 18.50 -18.59
C PRO A 170 30.41 19.04 -19.50
N ALA A 171 30.90 20.25 -19.23
CA ALA A 171 31.95 20.87 -20.04
C ALA A 171 33.23 20.03 -20.06
N GLU A 172 33.57 19.42 -18.91
CA GLU A 172 34.76 18.59 -18.72
C GLU A 172 34.70 17.23 -19.44
N SER A 173 33.47 16.73 -19.76
CA SER A 173 33.26 15.42 -20.42
C SER A 173 32.90 15.57 -21.91
N ARG A 174 33.07 16.77 -22.47
CA ARG A 174 32.69 17.00 -23.88
C ARG A 174 33.46 16.11 -24.86
N ASP A 175 34.72 15.92 -24.63
CA ASP A 175 35.60 15.13 -25.51
C ASP A 175 35.34 13.60 -25.39
N GLU A 176 34.62 13.17 -24.36
CA GLU A 176 34.22 11.78 -24.13
C GLU A 176 32.79 11.50 -24.65
N SER A 177 32.07 12.54 -25.05
CA SER A 177 30.72 12.43 -25.58
C SER A 177 30.77 11.99 -27.04
N PHE A 178 29.84 11.14 -27.42
CA PHE A 178 29.74 10.65 -28.79
C PHE A 178 28.30 10.71 -29.32
N HIS A 179 28.17 10.81 -30.64
CA HIS A 179 26.97 10.49 -31.38
C HIS A 179 27.37 9.70 -32.63
N ILE A 180 26.59 8.68 -32.96
CA ILE A 180 26.84 7.80 -34.12
C ILE A 180 25.50 7.56 -34.78
N HIS A 181 25.44 7.75 -36.07
CA HIS A 181 24.28 7.41 -36.89
C HIS A 181 24.64 6.21 -37.78
N ASN A 182 23.85 5.14 -37.73
CA ASN A 182 23.94 3.99 -38.60
C ASN A 182 22.80 4.04 -39.58
N GLN A 183 23.13 4.04 -40.86
CA GLN A 183 22.17 3.90 -41.93
C GLN A 183 21.95 2.41 -42.20
N GLY A 184 20.72 1.96 -42.09
CA GLY A 184 20.34 0.57 -42.23
C GLY A 184 18.88 0.42 -42.57
N GLU A 185 18.31 -0.74 -42.32
CA GLU A 185 16.89 -1.00 -42.53
C GLU A 185 16.06 -0.56 -41.31
N ALA A 186 14.78 -0.22 -41.51
CA ALA A 186 13.88 0.01 -40.41
C ALA A 186 13.69 -1.30 -39.63
N LEU A 187 13.70 -1.21 -38.30
CA LEU A 187 13.61 -2.38 -37.41
C LEU A 187 12.24 -3.05 -37.56
N PRO A 188 12.17 -4.36 -37.89
CA PRO A 188 10.90 -5.07 -38.11
C PRO A 188 10.21 -5.35 -36.76
N VAL A 189 9.18 -4.58 -36.43
CA VAL A 189 8.45 -4.64 -35.15
C VAL A 189 7.92 -6.03 -34.86
N ASP A 190 7.29 -6.68 -35.85
CA ASP A 190 6.66 -7.99 -35.66
C ASP A 190 7.67 -9.09 -35.31
N VAL A 191 8.88 -9.03 -35.89
CA VAL A 191 9.98 -9.97 -35.60
C VAL A 191 10.41 -9.84 -34.12
N PHE A 192 10.54 -8.60 -33.62
CA PHE A 192 10.99 -8.38 -32.27
C PHE A 192 9.88 -8.57 -31.23
N VAL A 193 8.63 -8.36 -31.59
CA VAL A 193 7.48 -8.77 -30.74
C VAL A 193 7.45 -10.31 -30.63
N ALA A 194 7.61 -11.04 -31.72
CA ALA A 194 7.70 -12.51 -31.70
C ALA A 194 8.88 -13.00 -30.85
N ARG A 195 10.06 -12.42 -31.04
CA ARG A 195 11.26 -12.71 -30.24
C ARG A 195 11.03 -12.42 -28.75
N GLY A 196 10.32 -11.33 -28.40
CA GLY A 196 9.96 -10.99 -27.04
C GLY A 196 9.02 -12.01 -26.41
N MET A 197 8.05 -12.50 -27.14
CA MET A 197 7.19 -13.60 -26.71
C MET A 197 7.99 -14.87 -26.42
N GLU A 198 8.94 -15.22 -27.29
CA GLU A 198 9.84 -16.36 -27.10
C GLU A 198 10.75 -16.16 -25.88
N ALA A 199 11.31 -14.97 -25.69
CA ALA A 199 12.16 -14.63 -24.54
C ALA A 199 11.38 -14.71 -23.22
N LEU A 200 10.15 -14.21 -23.18
CA LEU A 200 9.26 -14.33 -22.04
C LEU A 200 8.88 -15.78 -21.77
N ALA A 201 8.55 -16.54 -22.82
CA ALA A 201 8.26 -17.97 -22.70
C ALA A 201 9.50 -18.78 -22.26
N ALA A 202 10.71 -18.42 -22.72
CA ALA A 202 11.96 -19.04 -22.28
C ALA A 202 12.31 -18.69 -20.83
N ARG A 203 12.05 -17.46 -20.39
CA ARG A 203 12.18 -17.05 -18.96
C ARG A 203 11.15 -17.77 -18.12
N GLY A 204 9.91 -17.86 -18.55
CA GLY A 204 8.88 -18.72 -17.96
C GLY A 204 9.32 -20.17 -17.90
N ARG A 205 9.94 -20.70 -18.95
CA ARG A 205 10.51 -22.06 -19.01
C ARG A 205 11.79 -22.22 -18.18
N ARG A 206 12.65 -21.22 -18.07
CA ARG A 206 13.82 -21.24 -17.15
C ARG A 206 13.38 -21.13 -15.69
N SER A 207 12.33 -20.41 -15.41
CA SER A 207 11.62 -20.46 -14.12
C SER A 207 10.91 -21.81 -13.93
N LEU A 208 10.50 -22.49 -14.99
CA LEU A 208 9.84 -23.80 -15.04
C LEU A 208 10.80 -24.96 -15.37
N SER A 209 11.99 -24.75 -15.96
CA SER A 209 12.97 -25.82 -16.20
C SER A 209 13.76 -26.19 -14.95
N LEU A 210 13.57 -25.47 -13.85
CA LEU A 210 13.72 -25.99 -12.51
C LEU A 210 12.49 -26.78 -12.04
N ARG A 211 11.46 -26.94 -12.89
CA ARG A 211 10.28 -27.74 -12.67
C ARG A 211 9.81 -28.34 -14.00
N ALA A 212 10.25 -29.56 -14.26
CA ALA A 212 9.70 -30.33 -15.37
C ALA A 212 8.26 -30.74 -15.07
N MET A 213 7.33 -30.33 -15.94
CA MET A 213 6.04 -31.01 -16.16
C MET A 213 5.48 -30.68 -17.54
N PRO A 214 4.72 -31.58 -18.21
CA PRO A 214 4.49 -31.59 -19.63
C PRO A 214 3.32 -30.74 -20.12
N ASP A 215 3.34 -30.49 -21.43
CA ASP A 215 2.42 -29.68 -22.23
C ASP A 215 0.92 -29.83 -21.96
N SER A 216 0.22 -28.72 -21.87
CA SER A 216 -1.11 -28.51 -22.44
C SER A 216 -1.44 -27.02 -22.56
N GLY A 217 -1.74 -26.64 -23.77
CA GLY A 217 -2.45 -25.51 -24.39
C GLY A 217 -2.71 -24.23 -23.61
N LEU A 218 -2.13 -23.15 -24.08
CA LEU A 218 -2.44 -21.75 -23.70
C LEU A 218 -3.82 -21.32 -24.23
N VAL A 219 -4.59 -20.66 -23.32
CA VAL A 219 -5.53 -19.60 -23.70
C VAL A 219 -5.25 -18.41 -22.78
N LEU A 220 -4.90 -17.28 -23.38
CA LEU A 220 -4.74 -15.98 -22.76
C LEU A 220 -6.10 -15.43 -22.30
N GLY A 221 -6.22 -15.13 -21.01
CA GLY A 221 -7.35 -14.38 -20.45
C GLY A 221 -6.83 -13.41 -19.39
N THR A 222 -7.18 -12.18 -19.55
CA THR A 222 -6.85 -11.01 -18.74
C THR A 222 -7.38 -11.12 -17.30
N ALA A 223 -6.58 -10.60 -16.36
CA ALA A 223 -6.90 -10.16 -15.00
C ALA A 223 -7.50 -11.15 -14.00
N GLN A 224 -6.66 -11.54 -13.02
CA GLN A 224 -7.00 -11.89 -11.62
C GLN A 224 -8.24 -12.77 -11.37
N ASN A 225 -8.23 -13.99 -11.85
CA ASN A 225 -9.02 -15.05 -11.25
C ASN A 225 -8.07 -16.09 -10.67
N ASN A 226 -7.94 -16.12 -9.33
CA ASN A 226 -7.32 -17.21 -8.59
C ASN A 226 -8.22 -18.46 -8.60
N ALA A 227 -8.93 -18.70 -9.67
CA ALA A 227 -9.71 -19.92 -9.84
C ALA A 227 -8.75 -21.10 -10.09
N PRO A 228 -8.94 -22.24 -9.43
CA PRO A 228 -8.14 -23.43 -9.71
C PRO A 228 -8.33 -23.86 -11.17
N ALA A 229 -7.33 -24.50 -11.75
CA ALA A 229 -7.41 -25.02 -13.12
C ALA A 229 -8.56 -26.03 -13.26
N GLU A 230 -9.20 -26.09 -14.44
CA GLU A 230 -10.24 -27.07 -14.76
C GLU A 230 -9.62 -28.48 -14.86
N THR A 231 -9.65 -29.22 -13.76
CA THR A 231 -9.19 -30.60 -13.66
C THR A 231 -10.34 -31.47 -13.13
N ALA A 232 -10.34 -32.75 -13.45
CA ALA A 232 -11.38 -33.67 -12.97
C ALA A 232 -11.49 -33.65 -11.42
N GLU A 233 -10.37 -33.48 -10.71
CA GLU A 233 -10.30 -33.36 -9.26
C GLU A 233 -10.97 -32.06 -8.76
N ASN A 234 -10.65 -30.93 -9.36
CA ASN A 234 -11.23 -29.64 -9.00
C ASN A 234 -12.72 -29.56 -9.34
N VAL A 235 -13.13 -30.15 -10.44
CA VAL A 235 -14.55 -30.30 -10.82
C VAL A 235 -15.29 -31.18 -9.82
N ALA A 236 -14.72 -32.31 -9.43
CA ALA A 236 -15.31 -33.19 -8.40
C ALA A 236 -15.43 -32.49 -7.05
N ARG A 237 -14.39 -31.70 -6.65
CA ARG A 237 -14.37 -30.91 -5.42
C ARG A 237 -15.42 -29.80 -5.42
N LEU A 238 -15.62 -29.11 -6.56
CA LEU A 238 -16.66 -28.11 -6.71
C LEU A 238 -18.06 -28.73 -6.58
N ASN A 239 -18.28 -29.86 -7.25
CA ASN A 239 -19.53 -30.57 -7.18
C ASN A 239 -19.84 -31.10 -5.76
N ASP A 240 -18.81 -31.52 -5.04
CA ASP A 240 -18.95 -31.97 -3.66
C ASP A 240 -19.33 -30.82 -2.72
N ALA A 241 -18.67 -29.69 -2.87
CA ALA A 241 -19.01 -28.47 -2.14
C ALA A 241 -20.45 -28.01 -2.43
N LEU A 242 -20.88 -28.04 -3.69
CA LEU A 242 -22.25 -27.68 -4.10
C LEU A 242 -23.32 -28.63 -3.58
N ARG A 243 -22.98 -29.90 -3.25
CA ARG A 243 -23.92 -30.84 -2.62
C ARG A 243 -24.31 -30.39 -1.21
N SER A 244 -23.45 -29.67 -0.50
CA SER A 244 -23.75 -29.17 0.84
C SER A 244 -24.61 -27.91 0.84
N LEU A 245 -24.75 -27.25 -0.32
CA LEU A 245 -25.53 -26.02 -0.47
C LEU A 245 -26.95 -26.31 -0.96
N ASP A 246 -27.94 -25.75 -0.26
CA ASP A 246 -29.35 -25.86 -0.64
C ASP A 246 -29.64 -24.93 -1.82
N PRO A 247 -30.03 -25.42 -3.01
CA PRO A 247 -30.41 -24.57 -4.12
C PRO A 247 -31.74 -23.82 -3.91
N GLY A 248 -32.50 -24.15 -2.86
CA GLY A 248 -33.74 -23.49 -2.47
C GLY A 248 -33.58 -22.21 -1.68
N VAL A 249 -32.34 -21.69 -1.49
CA VAL A 249 -32.03 -20.43 -0.80
C VAL A 249 -32.64 -19.21 -1.51
N LYS A 250 -32.72 -18.08 -0.79
CA LYS A 250 -33.24 -16.82 -1.35
C LYS A 250 -32.42 -16.38 -2.57
N ARG A 251 -33.08 -15.72 -3.53
CA ARG A 251 -32.46 -15.28 -4.80
C ARG A 251 -31.09 -14.60 -4.66
N PRO A 252 -30.83 -13.67 -3.70
CA PRO A 252 -29.51 -13.07 -3.56
C PRO A 252 -28.39 -14.06 -3.19
N GLU A 253 -28.69 -15.06 -2.38
CA GLU A 253 -27.74 -16.11 -1.98
C GLU A 253 -27.54 -17.12 -3.13
N TRP A 254 -28.61 -17.43 -3.84
CA TRP A 254 -28.57 -18.27 -5.02
C TRP A 254 -27.72 -17.66 -6.13
N LEU A 255 -27.86 -16.35 -6.40
CA LEU A 255 -27.00 -15.60 -7.33
C LEU A 255 -25.53 -15.66 -6.92
N ARG A 256 -25.23 -15.54 -5.63
CA ARG A 256 -23.85 -15.65 -5.14
C ARG A 256 -23.22 -17.01 -5.46
N VAL A 257 -23.99 -18.10 -5.37
CA VAL A 257 -23.51 -19.44 -5.69
C VAL A 257 -23.26 -19.57 -7.19
N ILE A 258 -24.24 -19.25 -8.06
CA ILE A 258 -24.09 -19.41 -9.52
C ILE A 258 -22.98 -18.49 -10.09
N TRP A 259 -22.85 -17.28 -9.58
CA TRP A 259 -21.77 -16.37 -9.99
C TRP A 259 -20.40 -16.80 -9.47
N SER A 260 -20.33 -17.43 -8.30
CA SER A 260 -19.06 -18.01 -7.83
C SER A 260 -18.63 -19.22 -8.64
N VAL A 261 -19.57 -20.00 -9.17
CA VAL A 261 -19.27 -21.08 -10.12
C VAL A 261 -18.84 -20.50 -11.46
N ALA A 262 -19.52 -19.46 -11.98
CA ALA A 262 -19.13 -18.74 -13.20
C ALA A 262 -17.72 -18.13 -13.08
N ALA A 263 -17.36 -17.63 -11.89
CA ALA A 263 -16.05 -17.07 -11.60
C ALA A 263 -14.87 -18.04 -11.77
N HIS A 264 -15.12 -19.36 -11.84
CA HIS A 264 -14.08 -20.33 -12.14
C HIS A 264 -13.60 -20.23 -13.60
N GLY A 265 -14.44 -19.70 -14.51
CA GLY A 265 -14.10 -19.57 -15.93
C GLY A 265 -13.91 -20.92 -16.65
N TRP A 266 -14.37 -22.02 -16.04
CA TRP A 266 -14.27 -23.37 -16.61
C TRP A 266 -15.28 -23.58 -17.73
N MET A 267 -14.92 -24.42 -18.71
CA MET A 267 -15.84 -24.80 -19.78
C MET A 267 -17.09 -25.51 -19.25
N CYS A 268 -16.96 -26.31 -18.20
CA CYS A 268 -18.05 -27.03 -17.56
C CYS A 268 -18.81 -26.22 -16.49
N ALA A 269 -18.37 -24.99 -16.17
CA ALA A 269 -18.95 -24.20 -15.06
C ALA A 269 -20.45 -23.93 -15.25
N TYR A 270 -20.89 -23.64 -16.47
CA TYR A 270 -22.29 -23.41 -16.78
C TYR A 270 -23.16 -24.63 -16.48
N GLU A 271 -22.73 -25.81 -16.91
CA GLU A 271 -23.45 -27.08 -16.69
C GLU A 271 -23.51 -27.44 -15.20
N ILE A 272 -22.40 -27.21 -14.48
CA ILE A 272 -22.32 -27.45 -13.02
C ILE A 272 -23.31 -26.53 -12.28
N ALA A 273 -23.32 -25.25 -12.58
CA ALA A 273 -24.22 -24.28 -11.96
C ALA A 273 -25.70 -24.60 -12.27
N ARG A 274 -25.97 -24.99 -13.53
CA ARG A 274 -27.31 -25.35 -13.99
C ARG A 274 -27.80 -26.62 -13.32
N GLU A 275 -26.98 -27.67 -13.25
CA GLU A 275 -27.30 -28.92 -12.55
C GLU A 275 -27.60 -28.67 -11.06
N TRP A 276 -26.76 -27.87 -10.38
CA TRP A 276 -27.01 -27.52 -8.99
C TRP A 276 -28.34 -26.78 -8.82
N SER A 277 -28.60 -25.73 -9.62
CA SER A 277 -29.81 -24.91 -9.57
C SER A 277 -31.08 -25.74 -9.86
N SER A 278 -31.01 -26.71 -10.78
CA SER A 278 -32.13 -27.53 -11.20
C SER A 278 -32.64 -28.47 -10.10
N ARG A 279 -31.90 -28.66 -9.03
CA ARG A 279 -32.31 -29.46 -7.85
C ARG A 279 -33.42 -28.75 -7.04
N SER A 280 -33.62 -27.42 -7.26
CA SER A 280 -34.74 -26.70 -6.63
C SER A 280 -35.83 -26.39 -7.63
N PRO A 281 -36.99 -27.06 -7.56
CA PRO A 281 -38.11 -26.82 -8.45
C PRO A 281 -38.79 -25.44 -8.23
N THR A 282 -38.50 -24.76 -7.13
CA THR A 282 -39.09 -23.47 -6.78
C THR A 282 -38.27 -22.27 -7.27
N ASN A 283 -36.96 -22.44 -7.44
CA ASN A 283 -36.05 -21.37 -7.82
C ASN A 283 -35.49 -21.52 -9.24
N PHE A 284 -35.62 -22.68 -9.86
CA PHE A 284 -35.06 -22.97 -11.18
C PHE A 284 -36.07 -22.75 -12.28
N GLU A 285 -35.86 -21.72 -13.10
CA GLU A 285 -36.54 -21.49 -14.37
C GLU A 285 -35.43 -21.33 -15.43
N PRO A 286 -35.37 -22.19 -16.46
CA PRO A 286 -34.24 -22.26 -17.39
C PRO A 286 -33.91 -20.90 -18.04
N HIS A 287 -34.91 -20.15 -18.49
CA HIS A 287 -34.68 -18.87 -19.15
C HIS A 287 -34.17 -17.77 -18.19
N THR A 288 -34.65 -17.77 -16.96
CA THR A 288 -34.20 -16.85 -15.90
C THR A 288 -32.79 -17.21 -15.44
N PHE A 289 -32.48 -18.51 -15.31
CA PHE A 289 -31.15 -19.00 -14.99
C PHE A 289 -30.11 -18.52 -16.03
N ASP A 290 -30.40 -18.72 -17.33
CA ASP A 290 -29.48 -18.36 -18.41
C ASP A 290 -29.14 -16.85 -18.38
N LYS A 291 -30.17 -16.01 -18.17
CA LYS A 291 -30.00 -14.56 -18.02
C LYS A 291 -29.16 -14.19 -16.80
N ASP A 292 -29.45 -14.80 -15.67
CA ASP A 292 -28.79 -14.51 -14.40
C ASP A 292 -27.33 -15.02 -14.41
N TYR A 293 -27.06 -16.19 -14.97
CA TYR A 293 -25.70 -16.70 -15.14
C TYR A 293 -24.88 -15.82 -16.06
N ALA A 294 -25.43 -15.40 -17.20
CA ALA A 294 -24.80 -14.51 -18.16
C ALA A 294 -24.58 -13.07 -17.63
N SER A 295 -25.27 -12.67 -16.56
CA SER A 295 -25.11 -11.36 -15.92
C SER A 295 -23.87 -11.25 -15.02
N TYR A 296 -23.09 -12.34 -14.84
CA TYR A 296 -21.85 -12.28 -14.09
C TYR A 296 -20.82 -11.41 -14.80
N ASP A 297 -20.36 -10.36 -14.13
CA ASP A 297 -19.31 -9.45 -14.64
C ASP A 297 -18.07 -9.54 -13.73
N PRO A 298 -16.97 -10.13 -14.21
CA PRO A 298 -15.73 -10.24 -13.43
C PRO A 298 -15.01 -8.91 -13.26
N THR A 299 -15.42 -7.85 -13.95
CA THR A 299 -14.76 -6.53 -13.91
C THR A 299 -15.39 -5.58 -12.89
N HIS A 300 -16.52 -5.97 -12.29
CA HIS A 300 -17.18 -5.16 -11.27
C HIS A 300 -16.38 -5.13 -9.97
N SER A 301 -16.35 -3.97 -9.27
CA SER A 301 -15.59 -3.77 -8.02
C SER A 301 -15.96 -4.77 -6.91
N ASP A 302 -17.19 -5.25 -6.91
CA ASP A 302 -17.72 -6.21 -5.94
C ASP A 302 -17.95 -7.60 -6.56
N ALA A 303 -17.18 -7.95 -7.60
CA ALA A 303 -17.33 -9.23 -8.28
C ALA A 303 -17.16 -10.41 -7.33
N ILE A 304 -18.05 -11.37 -7.44
CA ILE A 304 -18.01 -12.61 -6.66
C ILE A 304 -16.88 -13.50 -7.22
N HIS A 305 -16.04 -14.04 -6.34
CA HIS A 305 -14.88 -14.84 -6.71
C HIS A 305 -15.16 -16.34 -6.62
N ALA A 306 -14.40 -17.15 -7.34
CA ALA A 306 -14.49 -18.62 -7.35
C ALA A 306 -14.40 -19.23 -5.93
N GLY A 307 -13.67 -18.64 -5.00
CA GLY A 307 -13.57 -19.07 -3.61
C GLY A 307 -14.85 -18.98 -2.80
N THR A 308 -15.82 -18.15 -3.23
CA THR A 308 -17.07 -17.90 -2.48
C THR A 308 -17.93 -19.13 -2.33
N VAL A 309 -18.01 -20.02 -3.32
CA VAL A 309 -18.76 -21.27 -3.23
C VAL A 309 -18.24 -22.19 -2.12
N TYR A 310 -16.92 -22.30 -1.98
CA TYR A 310 -16.29 -23.11 -0.94
C TYR A 310 -16.46 -22.49 0.46
N PHE A 311 -16.48 -21.18 0.53
CA PHE A 311 -16.77 -20.46 1.78
C PHE A 311 -18.21 -20.72 2.24
N LEU A 312 -19.18 -20.58 1.35
CA LEU A 312 -20.60 -20.86 1.64
C LEU A 312 -20.83 -22.35 2.00
N ALA A 313 -20.19 -23.25 1.27
CA ALA A 313 -20.25 -24.68 1.55
C ALA A 313 -19.71 -25.02 2.96
N ARG A 314 -18.60 -24.40 3.37
CA ARG A 314 -18.06 -24.57 4.73
C ARG A 314 -19.01 -24.03 5.81
N GLN A 315 -19.68 -22.92 5.56
CA GLN A 315 -20.72 -22.42 6.47
C GLN A 315 -21.91 -23.37 6.58
N ALA A 316 -22.21 -24.10 5.51
CA ALA A 316 -23.24 -25.16 5.47
C ALA A 316 -22.76 -26.52 6.03
N GLY A 317 -21.54 -26.57 6.61
CA GLY A 317 -21.00 -27.79 7.22
C GLY A 317 -20.16 -28.67 6.28
N TRP A 318 -19.85 -28.17 5.05
CA TRP A 318 -18.98 -28.93 4.16
C TRP A 318 -17.56 -28.93 4.73
N THR A 319 -17.07 -30.11 4.99
CA THR A 319 -15.65 -30.34 5.28
C THR A 319 -15.05 -30.97 4.03
N VAL A 320 -13.89 -30.49 3.59
CA VAL A 320 -13.09 -31.22 2.62
C VAL A 320 -12.83 -32.56 3.27
N GLN A 321 -13.55 -33.62 2.86
CA GLN A 321 -13.11 -34.94 3.16
C GLN A 321 -11.74 -35.06 2.47
N GLN A 322 -10.68 -34.96 3.27
CA GLN A 322 -9.43 -35.56 2.86
C GLN A 322 -9.85 -36.96 2.49
N GLU A 323 -9.74 -37.30 1.22
CA GLU A 323 -9.90 -38.66 0.79
C GLU A 323 -8.94 -39.53 1.62
N THR A 324 -9.48 -40.14 2.69
CA THR A 324 -8.91 -41.29 3.37
C THR A 324 -9.01 -42.49 2.44
N GLY A 325 -8.73 -42.30 1.17
CA GLY A 325 -8.83 -43.24 0.07
C GLY A 325 -7.69 -43.04 -0.94
N ARG A 326 -6.75 -42.16 -0.67
CA ARG A 326 -5.45 -42.24 -1.35
C ARG A 326 -4.71 -43.42 -0.72
N ASP A 327 -4.68 -44.50 -1.46
CA ASP A 327 -3.77 -45.60 -1.22
C ASP A 327 -2.37 -45.02 -0.94
N PRO A 328 -1.77 -45.21 0.25
CA PRO A 328 -0.40 -44.76 0.51
C PRO A 328 0.60 -45.31 -0.52
N GLY A 329 0.17 -46.23 -1.38
CA GLY A 329 0.94 -46.79 -2.50
C GLY A 329 1.05 -45.88 -3.75
N ALA A 330 0.15 -44.92 -3.97
CA ALA A 330 0.21 -44.05 -5.18
C ALA A 330 1.27 -42.94 -5.11
N GLU A 331 1.72 -42.51 -3.92
CA GLU A 331 2.89 -41.64 -3.73
C GLU A 331 4.22 -42.42 -3.82
N SER A 332 4.16 -43.74 -3.97
CA SER A 332 5.33 -44.64 -3.95
C SER A 332 6.21 -44.56 -5.21
N ASN A 333 5.89 -43.76 -6.22
CA ASN A 333 6.70 -43.62 -7.43
C ASN A 333 7.80 -42.52 -7.32
N LEU A 334 7.76 -41.67 -6.29
CA LEU A 334 8.86 -40.75 -6.04
C LEU A 334 9.99 -41.48 -5.30
N PRO A 335 11.23 -41.38 -5.75
CA PRO A 335 12.32 -42.02 -5.04
C PRO A 335 12.40 -41.44 -3.60
N PRO A 336 12.42 -42.29 -2.55
CA PRO A 336 12.46 -41.83 -1.16
C PRO A 336 13.72 -41.00 -0.83
N THR A 337 14.59 -40.83 -1.81
CA THR A 337 15.87 -40.15 -1.77
C THR A 337 15.87 -38.95 -2.72
N SER A 338 14.91 -38.04 -2.56
CA SER A 338 14.84 -36.78 -3.31
C SER A 338 14.54 -35.59 -2.39
N ASP A 339 14.89 -34.38 -2.79
CA ASP A 339 14.57 -33.16 -2.05
C ASP A 339 13.07 -32.91 -1.97
N THR A 340 12.32 -33.31 -3.01
CA THR A 340 10.85 -33.32 -2.98
C THR A 340 10.30 -34.23 -1.88
N HIS A 341 10.88 -35.44 -1.74
CA HIS A 341 10.44 -36.35 -0.67
C HIS A 341 10.83 -35.84 0.71
N ASN A 342 11.95 -35.13 0.84
CA ASN A 342 12.30 -34.41 2.06
C ASN A 342 11.28 -33.30 2.36
N ALA A 343 10.84 -32.54 1.36
CA ALA A 343 9.77 -31.55 1.55
C ALA A 343 8.45 -32.17 2.02
N ILE A 344 8.09 -33.36 1.51
CA ILE A 344 6.92 -34.12 1.99
C ILE A 344 7.09 -34.57 3.45
N ARG A 345 8.31 -35.05 3.83
CA ARG A 345 8.60 -35.37 5.23
C ARG A 345 8.45 -34.16 6.14
N LEU A 346 8.99 -33.01 5.70
CA LEU A 346 8.82 -31.73 6.42
C LEU A 346 7.36 -31.33 6.51
N ALA A 347 6.60 -31.43 5.40
CA ALA A 347 5.18 -31.11 5.39
C ALA A 347 4.39 -31.96 6.37
N THR A 348 4.65 -33.26 6.40
CA THR A 348 3.97 -34.18 7.34
C THR A 348 4.31 -33.84 8.80
N ALA A 349 5.57 -33.55 9.09
CA ALA A 349 6.02 -33.32 10.47
C ALA A 349 5.71 -31.90 11.00
N LEU A 350 5.69 -30.90 10.12
CA LEU A 350 5.60 -29.49 10.49
C LEU A 350 4.23 -28.86 10.17
N ALA A 351 3.23 -29.66 9.80
CA ALA A 351 1.87 -29.17 9.56
C ALA A 351 1.33 -28.39 10.77
N GLY A 352 0.85 -27.18 10.54
CA GLY A 352 0.35 -26.29 11.58
C GLY A 352 1.42 -25.71 12.53
N GLN A 353 2.70 -26.02 12.30
CA GLN A 353 3.82 -25.47 13.08
C GLN A 353 4.60 -24.39 12.33
N VAL A 354 4.58 -24.41 10.99
CA VAL A 354 5.26 -23.40 10.17
C VAL A 354 4.34 -22.94 9.04
N ALA A 355 4.45 -21.67 8.66
CA ALA A 355 3.68 -21.11 7.56
C ALA A 355 4.55 -20.08 6.80
N TYR A 356 4.44 -20.07 5.48
CA TYR A 356 5.18 -19.16 4.61
C TYR A 356 4.32 -17.96 4.22
N ARG A 357 4.87 -16.77 4.38
CA ARG A 357 4.29 -15.48 4.02
C ARG A 357 4.91 -15.00 2.71
N SER A 358 4.22 -15.23 1.61
CA SER A 358 4.74 -14.95 0.26
C SER A 358 4.96 -13.45 0.00
N ALA A 359 4.14 -12.58 0.60
CA ALA A 359 4.23 -11.12 0.40
C ALA A 359 5.55 -10.51 0.90
N ILE A 360 6.18 -11.11 1.92
CA ILE A 360 7.42 -10.62 2.52
C ILE A 360 8.56 -11.64 2.47
N ASP A 361 8.38 -12.74 1.70
CA ASP A 361 9.36 -13.85 1.56
C ASP A 361 9.91 -14.33 2.92
N SER A 362 9.02 -14.62 3.86
CA SER A 362 9.41 -14.96 5.22
C SER A 362 8.58 -16.11 5.79
N TRP A 363 9.20 -16.91 6.62
CA TRP A 363 8.53 -17.96 7.36
C TRP A 363 8.04 -17.46 8.72
N ALA A 364 6.90 -17.96 9.15
CA ALA A 364 6.40 -17.85 10.50
C ALA A 364 6.43 -19.24 11.17
N VAL A 365 6.73 -19.26 12.46
CA VAL A 365 6.78 -20.48 13.28
C VAL A 365 5.80 -20.35 14.43
N TRP A 366 5.01 -21.40 14.66
CA TRP A 366 4.07 -21.51 15.75
C TRP A 366 4.77 -22.11 17.00
N ASN A 367 4.85 -21.32 18.05
CA ASN A 367 5.53 -21.73 19.30
C ASN A 367 4.61 -22.40 20.35
N GLY A 368 3.40 -22.81 19.94
CA GLY A 368 2.37 -23.38 20.83
C GLY A 368 1.44 -22.33 21.46
N ARG A 369 1.75 -21.05 21.31
CA ARG A 369 0.96 -19.93 21.83
C ARG A 369 0.66 -18.86 20.80
N ARG A 370 1.61 -18.53 19.92
CA ARG A 370 1.48 -17.54 18.88
C ARG A 370 2.36 -17.85 17.67
N TRP A 371 2.05 -17.23 16.55
CA TRP A 371 2.93 -17.19 15.41
C TRP A 371 4.01 -16.13 15.60
N THR A 372 5.24 -16.43 15.22
CA THR A 372 6.37 -15.50 15.23
C THR A 372 7.10 -15.58 13.90
N THR A 373 7.51 -14.43 13.35
CA THR A 373 8.36 -14.42 12.15
C THR A 373 9.70 -15.08 12.49
N ASP A 374 10.10 -16.08 11.70
CA ASP A 374 11.39 -16.76 11.89
C ASP A 374 12.55 -15.84 11.50
N ARG A 375 13.19 -15.24 12.49
CA ARG A 375 14.42 -14.44 12.35
C ARG A 375 15.64 -15.17 12.90
N SER A 376 15.46 -16.26 13.62
CA SER A 376 16.49 -16.99 14.35
C SER A 376 16.94 -18.28 13.65
N GLY A 377 16.26 -18.68 12.54
CA GLY A 377 16.50 -19.93 11.85
C GLY A 377 15.86 -21.14 12.56
N GLU A 378 14.79 -20.91 13.29
CA GLU A 378 14.04 -21.96 14.00
C GLU A 378 13.49 -23.00 13.03
N LEU A 379 12.99 -22.59 11.86
CA LEU A 379 12.58 -23.50 10.79
C LEU A 379 13.71 -24.44 10.35
N VAL A 380 14.93 -23.91 10.20
CA VAL A 380 16.11 -24.70 9.83
C VAL A 380 16.38 -25.76 10.89
N ALA A 381 16.29 -25.41 12.18
CA ALA A 381 16.48 -26.35 13.30
C ALA A 381 15.35 -27.44 13.33
N LEU A 382 14.10 -27.04 13.07
CA LEU A 382 12.97 -27.97 12.96
C LEU A 382 13.16 -28.92 11.77
N ALA A 383 13.56 -28.42 10.61
CA ALA A 383 13.81 -29.20 9.42
C ALA A 383 14.97 -30.18 9.64
N GLN A 384 16.07 -29.78 10.27
CA GLN A 384 17.17 -30.68 10.64
C GLN A 384 16.70 -31.80 11.56
N ARG A 385 15.89 -31.48 12.57
CA ARG A 385 15.34 -32.47 13.50
C ARG A 385 14.45 -33.47 12.77
N THR A 386 13.59 -33.01 11.89
CA THR A 386 12.70 -33.86 11.09
C THR A 386 13.49 -34.78 10.17
N LEU A 387 14.47 -34.27 9.43
CA LEU A 387 15.24 -35.06 8.47
C LEU A 387 16.20 -36.07 9.14
N ARG A 388 16.62 -35.85 10.39
CA ARG A 388 17.29 -36.89 11.20
C ARG A 388 16.40 -38.12 11.42
N GLY A 389 15.08 -37.92 11.37
CA GLY A 389 14.10 -39.02 11.46
C GLY A 389 14.19 -40.05 10.32
N ILE A 390 14.87 -39.74 9.19
CA ILE A 390 15.13 -40.72 8.11
C ILE A 390 15.88 -41.94 8.63
N ALA A 391 16.66 -41.80 9.72
CA ALA A 391 17.30 -42.91 10.39
C ALA A 391 16.28 -43.99 10.87
N SER A 392 15.08 -43.59 11.25
CA SER A 392 14.00 -44.54 11.61
C SER A 392 13.51 -45.31 10.40
N GLU A 393 13.46 -44.70 9.22
CA GLU A 393 13.09 -45.37 7.96
C GLU A 393 14.15 -46.43 7.57
N VAL A 394 15.43 -46.13 7.86
CA VAL A 394 16.53 -47.13 7.68
C VAL A 394 16.29 -48.35 8.52
N ASN A 395 15.96 -48.19 9.80
CA ASN A 395 15.66 -49.31 10.70
C ASN A 395 14.48 -50.17 10.26
N VAL A 396 13.41 -49.48 9.78
CA VAL A 396 12.22 -50.18 9.22
C VAL A 396 12.63 -51.00 8.00
N ALA A 397 13.45 -50.47 7.09
CA ALA A 397 13.92 -51.20 5.91
C ALA A 397 14.82 -52.40 6.26
N LEU A 398 15.69 -52.23 7.27
CA LEU A 398 16.54 -53.34 7.79
C LEU A 398 15.70 -54.48 8.39
N ASN A 399 14.71 -54.14 9.24
CA ASN A 399 13.82 -55.11 9.87
C ASN A 399 12.96 -55.85 8.84
N ALA A 400 12.68 -55.22 7.69
CA ALA A 400 11.98 -55.84 6.57
C ALA A 400 12.89 -56.62 5.61
N GLY A 401 14.17 -56.80 5.92
CA GLY A 401 15.13 -57.52 5.09
C GLY A 401 15.53 -56.77 3.80
N GLN A 402 15.25 -55.44 3.69
CA GLN A 402 15.48 -54.62 2.49
C GLN A 402 16.85 -53.94 2.58
N GLU A 403 17.94 -54.64 2.68
CA GLU A 403 19.28 -54.10 2.90
C GLU A 403 19.72 -53.04 1.91
N LYS A 404 19.47 -53.23 0.58
CA LYS A 404 19.81 -52.27 -0.46
C LYS A 404 19.06 -50.92 -0.29
N LYS A 405 17.80 -51.01 0.14
CA LYS A 405 16.98 -49.82 0.43
C LYS A 405 17.46 -49.12 1.69
N ALA A 406 17.79 -49.85 2.73
CA ALA A 406 18.31 -49.34 3.97
C ALA A 406 19.66 -48.56 3.72
N GLN A 407 20.57 -49.14 2.92
CA GLN A 407 21.84 -48.51 2.58
C GLN A 407 21.65 -47.22 1.78
N ARG A 408 20.69 -47.19 0.83
CA ARG A 408 20.37 -45.94 0.10
C ARG A 408 19.78 -44.87 1.03
N LEU A 409 18.86 -45.24 1.90
CA LEU A 409 18.24 -44.35 2.88
C LEU A 409 19.26 -43.79 3.87
N PHE A 410 20.22 -44.61 4.32
CA PHE A 410 21.31 -44.18 5.22
C PHE A 410 22.18 -43.10 4.55
N SER A 411 22.65 -43.40 3.31
CA SER A 411 23.41 -42.40 2.53
C SER A 411 22.61 -41.11 2.32
N TRP A 412 21.33 -41.24 2.06
CA TRP A 412 20.44 -40.09 1.85
C TRP A 412 20.24 -39.29 3.14
N ALA A 413 20.07 -39.94 4.29
CA ALA A 413 19.96 -39.28 5.59
C ALA A 413 21.15 -38.37 5.86
N LEU A 414 22.37 -38.82 5.60
CA LEU A 414 23.60 -38.01 5.75
C LEU A 414 23.61 -36.85 4.76
N GLN A 415 23.27 -37.08 3.49
CA GLN A 415 23.24 -36.04 2.46
C GLN A 415 22.14 -35.00 2.73
N SER A 416 20.99 -35.42 3.25
CA SER A 416 19.86 -34.53 3.52
C SER A 416 20.14 -33.49 4.60
N LEU A 417 21.14 -33.72 5.45
CA LEU A 417 21.57 -32.76 6.46
C LEU A 417 22.58 -31.74 5.95
N ASN A 418 23.06 -31.85 4.69
CA ASN A 418 23.87 -30.81 4.06
C ASN A 418 23.03 -29.56 3.81
N GLN A 419 23.63 -28.39 3.99
CA GLN A 419 22.93 -27.09 3.90
C GLN A 419 22.15 -26.93 2.60
N SER A 420 22.75 -27.28 1.45
CA SER A 420 22.10 -27.11 0.14
C SER A 420 20.81 -27.93 0.01
N ARG A 421 20.81 -29.19 0.45
CA ARG A 421 19.64 -30.08 0.39
C ARG A 421 18.58 -29.71 1.42
N LEU A 422 19.01 -29.29 2.60
CA LEU A 422 18.12 -28.81 3.65
C LEU A 422 17.34 -27.55 3.18
N LEU A 423 18.07 -26.59 2.60
CA LEU A 423 17.43 -25.38 2.05
C LEU A 423 16.55 -25.68 0.85
N ALA A 424 16.94 -26.62 -0.04
CA ALA A 424 16.10 -27.07 -1.14
C ALA A 424 14.81 -27.71 -0.65
N ALA A 425 14.84 -28.53 0.39
CA ALA A 425 13.64 -29.12 1.00
C ALA A 425 12.73 -28.04 1.62
N ILE A 426 13.30 -27.03 2.30
CA ILE A 426 12.56 -25.91 2.88
C ILE A 426 11.94 -25.04 1.76
N ASP A 427 12.64 -24.84 0.66
CA ASP A 427 12.09 -24.07 -0.47
C ASP A 427 10.94 -24.83 -1.15
N LEU A 428 11.08 -26.12 -1.35
CA LEU A 428 10.01 -26.96 -1.88
C LEU A 428 8.82 -27.11 -0.91
N LEU A 429 9.01 -26.89 0.40
CA LEU A 429 7.94 -26.86 1.38
C LEU A 429 6.95 -25.73 1.14
N LYS A 430 7.36 -24.59 0.57
CA LYS A 430 6.50 -23.48 0.20
C LYS A 430 5.36 -23.92 -0.75
N ALA A 431 5.64 -24.89 -1.62
CA ALA A 431 4.68 -25.41 -2.60
C ALA A 431 3.78 -26.53 -2.04
N GLN A 432 4.02 -26.99 -0.82
CA GLN A 432 3.17 -28.01 -0.21
C GLN A 432 1.83 -27.40 0.25
N PRO A 433 0.70 -28.12 0.10
CA PRO A 433 -0.60 -27.61 0.52
C PRO A 433 -0.63 -27.17 1.99
N GLY A 434 -1.18 -26.00 2.26
CA GLY A 434 -1.38 -25.47 3.61
C GLY A 434 -0.15 -24.81 4.26
N PHE A 435 0.97 -24.69 3.54
CA PHE A 435 2.17 -24.01 4.05
C PHE A 435 2.28 -22.55 3.63
N THR A 436 1.77 -22.18 2.46
CA THR A 436 1.70 -20.77 2.04
C THR A 436 0.36 -20.19 2.47
N VAL A 437 0.42 -19.16 3.33
CA VAL A 437 -0.73 -18.44 3.86
C VAL A 437 -0.74 -17.04 3.23
N ALA A 438 -1.86 -16.64 2.67
CA ALA A 438 -1.99 -15.33 2.03
C ALA A 438 -1.95 -14.21 3.08
N GLU A 439 -1.41 -13.04 2.73
CA GLU A 439 -1.20 -11.95 3.68
C GLU A 439 -2.51 -11.47 4.35
N HIS A 440 -3.62 -11.50 3.63
CA HIS A 440 -4.94 -11.10 4.14
C HIS A 440 -5.56 -12.11 5.12
N GLU A 441 -5.00 -13.32 5.27
CA GLU A 441 -5.44 -14.31 6.25
C GLU A 441 -4.81 -14.08 7.63
N TRP A 442 -3.69 -13.34 7.68
CA TRP A 442 -3.01 -13.00 8.91
C TRP A 442 -3.72 -11.84 9.61
N ASP A 443 -3.92 -11.97 10.93
CA ASP A 443 -4.62 -10.98 11.77
C ASP A 443 -5.96 -10.50 11.15
N SER A 444 -6.65 -11.36 10.39
CA SER A 444 -7.77 -11.02 9.49
C SER A 444 -9.04 -10.53 10.19
N ASP A 445 -9.27 -10.87 11.46
CA ASP A 445 -10.44 -10.41 12.21
C ASP A 445 -10.12 -9.14 13.00
N PRO A 446 -10.65 -7.97 12.60
CA PRO A 446 -10.37 -6.70 13.27
C PRO A 446 -10.96 -6.62 14.69
N LEU A 447 -11.81 -7.57 15.08
CA LEU A 447 -12.42 -7.65 16.40
C LEU A 447 -11.86 -8.81 17.26
N ARG A 448 -10.65 -9.27 16.97
CA ARG A 448 -9.89 -10.19 17.81
C ARG A 448 -8.53 -9.62 18.13
N ILE A 449 -8.06 -9.90 19.34
CA ILE A 449 -6.69 -9.62 19.78
C ILE A 449 -6.09 -10.88 20.37
N GLN A 450 -4.76 -10.96 20.34
CA GLN A 450 -4.03 -12.03 20.97
C GLN A 450 -3.15 -11.48 22.10
N THR A 451 -3.07 -12.19 23.22
CA THR A 451 -2.19 -11.86 24.35
C THR A 451 -0.85 -12.60 24.26
N ILE A 452 0.19 -12.08 24.93
CA ILE A 452 1.54 -12.68 24.87
C ILE A 452 1.59 -14.11 25.44
N ASP A 453 0.67 -14.49 26.31
CA ASP A 453 0.56 -15.81 26.93
C ASP A 453 -0.35 -16.78 26.15
N GLY A 454 -0.80 -16.40 24.95
CA GLY A 454 -1.49 -17.25 24.00
C GLY A 454 -2.99 -17.39 24.23
N TRP A 455 -3.67 -16.30 24.59
CA TRP A 455 -5.12 -16.23 24.54
C TRP A 455 -5.57 -15.36 23.36
N VAL A 456 -6.63 -15.77 22.71
CA VAL A 456 -7.37 -14.96 21.74
C VAL A 456 -8.63 -14.43 22.41
N VAL A 457 -8.77 -13.11 22.45
CA VAL A 457 -9.91 -12.41 23.04
C VAL A 457 -10.80 -11.88 21.92
N ASP A 458 -12.06 -12.24 21.94
CA ASP A 458 -13.09 -11.71 21.05
C ASP A 458 -13.64 -10.41 21.63
N LEU A 459 -13.37 -9.29 20.94
CA LEU A 459 -13.78 -7.94 21.37
C LEU A 459 -15.28 -7.70 21.28
N ARG A 460 -16.04 -8.57 20.58
CA ARG A 460 -17.51 -8.47 20.50
C ARG A 460 -18.16 -8.90 21.82
N THR A 461 -17.57 -9.92 22.43
CA THR A 461 -18.17 -10.60 23.58
C THR A 461 -17.37 -10.46 24.88
N GLY A 462 -16.13 -10.03 24.77
CA GLY A 462 -15.20 -10.02 25.90
C GLY A 462 -14.71 -11.42 26.32
N LYS A 463 -15.03 -12.47 25.57
CA LYS A 463 -14.65 -13.86 25.90
C LYS A 463 -13.26 -14.18 25.33
N ALA A 464 -12.52 -14.98 26.08
CA ALA A 464 -11.20 -15.45 25.66
C ALA A 464 -11.14 -16.99 25.56
N ARG A 465 -10.32 -17.46 24.65
CA ARG A 465 -9.96 -18.88 24.48
C ARG A 465 -8.47 -19.02 24.20
N ARG A 466 -7.94 -20.23 24.34
CA ARG A 466 -6.56 -20.50 23.92
C ARG A 466 -6.42 -20.33 22.42
N ALA A 467 -5.31 -19.71 22.02
CA ALA A 467 -4.93 -19.56 20.63
C ALA A 467 -4.65 -20.91 19.97
N GLN A 468 -4.98 -21.00 18.69
CA GLN A 468 -4.71 -22.15 17.83
C GLN A 468 -3.88 -21.69 16.62
N SER A 469 -3.08 -22.60 16.06
CA SER A 469 -2.28 -22.26 14.87
C SER A 469 -3.13 -21.79 13.68
N THR A 470 -4.38 -22.28 13.61
CA THR A 470 -5.36 -21.87 12.59
C THR A 470 -5.92 -20.46 12.76
N ASP A 471 -5.59 -19.76 13.84
CA ASP A 471 -6.01 -18.36 14.05
C ASP A 471 -5.17 -17.38 13.20
N TYR A 472 -4.01 -17.78 12.74
CA TYR A 472 -3.07 -17.00 11.95
C TYR A 472 -2.84 -15.58 12.51
N MET A 473 -2.66 -15.46 13.83
CA MET A 473 -2.40 -14.20 14.50
C MET A 473 -0.90 -14.04 14.76
N LEU A 474 -0.35 -12.92 14.31
CA LEU A 474 1.07 -12.57 14.45
C LEU A 474 1.31 -11.57 15.58
N ARG A 475 0.36 -10.63 15.75
CA ARG A 475 0.49 -9.55 16.72
C ARG A 475 -0.11 -9.91 18.06
N THR A 476 0.50 -9.39 19.13
CA THR A 476 0.02 -9.55 20.49
C THR A 476 -0.09 -8.20 21.19
N VAL A 477 -1.00 -8.14 22.18
CA VAL A 477 -0.98 -7.07 23.19
C VAL A 477 0.13 -7.33 24.20
N GLY A 478 0.61 -6.28 24.90
CA GLY A 478 1.79 -6.32 25.78
C GLY A 478 1.59 -6.98 27.14
N CYS A 479 0.47 -7.71 27.35
CA CYS A 479 0.20 -8.38 28.62
C CYS A 479 -0.46 -9.75 28.41
N GLY A 480 -0.48 -10.55 29.49
CA GLY A 480 -1.24 -11.80 29.55
C GLY A 480 -2.73 -11.53 29.83
N TRP A 481 -3.54 -12.58 29.69
CA TRP A 481 -4.96 -12.55 29.99
C TRP A 481 -5.25 -12.95 31.42
N ASP A 482 -5.77 -12.01 32.21
CA ASP A 482 -6.29 -12.25 33.55
C ASP A 482 -7.63 -11.50 33.72
N PRO A 483 -8.78 -12.21 33.59
CA PRO A 483 -10.09 -11.59 33.70
C PRO A 483 -10.42 -11.08 35.11
N SER A 484 -9.64 -11.47 36.15
CA SER A 484 -9.83 -11.05 37.55
C SER A 484 -8.95 -9.84 37.91
N ALA A 485 -8.02 -9.45 37.05
CA ALA A 485 -7.11 -8.34 37.31
C ALA A 485 -7.84 -7.01 37.39
N GLY A 486 -7.56 -6.24 38.43
CA GLY A 486 -8.01 -4.85 38.59
C GLY A 486 -6.94 -3.85 38.12
N CYS A 487 -7.35 -2.59 37.99
CA CYS A 487 -6.45 -1.49 37.59
C CYS A 487 -6.69 -0.23 38.46
N PRO A 488 -6.58 -0.33 39.80
CA PRO A 488 -6.92 0.78 40.68
C PRO A 488 -6.01 2.01 40.51
N THR A 489 -4.70 1.80 40.26
CA THR A 489 -3.76 2.91 40.00
C THR A 489 -4.10 3.62 38.71
N TRP A 490 -4.48 2.88 37.67
CA TRP A 490 -4.93 3.44 36.39
C TRP A 490 -6.17 4.31 36.55
N LEU A 491 -7.21 3.80 37.26
CA LEU A 491 -8.45 4.52 37.48
C LEU A 491 -8.21 5.78 38.32
N LEU A 492 -7.38 5.70 39.35
CA LEU A 492 -6.98 6.85 40.14
C LEU A 492 -6.23 7.89 39.28
N THR A 493 -5.33 7.43 38.43
CA THR A 493 -4.59 8.31 37.53
C THR A 493 -5.53 9.06 36.59
N LEU A 494 -6.52 8.38 36.00
CA LEU A 494 -7.50 9.03 35.14
C LEU A 494 -8.35 10.04 35.91
N ALA A 495 -8.79 9.69 37.14
CA ALA A 495 -9.53 10.59 37.98
C ALA A 495 -8.73 11.85 38.35
N GLN A 496 -7.43 11.71 38.61
CA GLN A 496 -6.54 12.84 38.85
C GLN A 496 -6.32 13.70 37.61
N VAL A 497 -6.04 13.09 36.45
CA VAL A 497 -5.76 13.81 35.20
C VAL A 497 -6.97 14.61 34.72
N PHE A 498 -8.16 14.04 34.87
CA PHE A 498 -9.42 14.68 34.43
C PHE A 498 -10.21 15.31 35.57
N GLU A 499 -9.59 15.47 36.76
CA GLU A 499 -10.19 16.14 37.93
C GLU A 499 -11.57 15.58 38.31
N GLY A 500 -11.75 14.26 38.13
CA GLY A 500 -13.00 13.56 38.41
C GLY A 500 -14.10 13.69 37.34
N ASP A 501 -13.81 14.32 36.21
CA ASP A 501 -14.75 14.40 35.05
C ASP A 501 -15.03 13.01 34.47
N GLN A 502 -16.16 12.42 34.91
CA GLN A 502 -16.53 11.06 34.50
C GLN A 502 -16.78 10.92 33.00
N ASP A 503 -17.31 11.95 32.34
CA ASP A 503 -17.54 11.93 30.87
C ASP A 503 -16.21 11.81 30.13
N MET A 504 -15.17 12.51 30.61
CA MET A 504 -13.82 12.41 30.04
C MET A 504 -13.19 11.04 30.28
N ILE A 505 -13.33 10.49 31.49
CA ILE A 505 -12.84 9.15 31.86
C ILE A 505 -13.52 8.08 31.01
N ASP A 506 -14.84 8.16 30.86
CA ASP A 506 -15.64 7.28 30.00
C ASP A 506 -15.24 7.37 28.54
N PHE A 507 -14.97 8.59 28.04
CA PHE A 507 -14.46 8.80 26.68
C PHE A 507 -13.10 8.14 26.47
N ILE A 508 -12.17 8.26 27.40
CA ILE A 508 -10.86 7.59 27.30
C ILE A 508 -11.02 6.07 27.34
N GLN A 509 -11.99 5.54 28.09
CA GLN A 509 -12.30 4.10 28.04
C GLN A 509 -12.83 3.65 26.68
N LEU A 510 -13.77 4.39 26.11
CA LEU A 510 -14.31 4.12 24.77
C LEU A 510 -13.20 4.21 23.72
N LEU A 511 -12.34 5.23 23.80
CA LEU A 511 -11.21 5.41 22.89
C LEU A 511 -10.18 4.26 23.02
N ALA A 512 -9.83 3.87 24.25
CA ALA A 512 -8.93 2.75 24.49
C ALA A 512 -9.51 1.44 23.93
N GLY A 513 -10.79 1.19 24.15
CA GLY A 513 -11.52 0.06 23.60
C GLY A 513 -11.59 0.08 22.08
N TYR A 514 -11.86 1.23 21.49
CA TYR A 514 -11.84 1.42 20.04
C TYR A 514 -10.45 1.17 19.47
N CYS A 515 -9.39 1.57 20.18
CA CYS A 515 -8.00 1.30 19.77
C CYS A 515 -7.64 -0.19 19.83
N LEU A 516 -8.30 -1.03 20.63
CA LEU A 516 -8.11 -2.48 20.59
C LEU A 516 -8.61 -3.10 19.27
N THR A 517 -9.59 -2.48 18.61
CA THR A 517 -10.16 -2.98 17.34
C THR A 517 -9.32 -2.57 16.13
N GLY A 518 -9.45 -3.29 15.01
CA GLY A 518 -8.94 -2.88 13.68
C GLY A 518 -9.95 -2.02 12.89
N ARG A 519 -11.02 -1.53 13.51
CA ARG A 519 -12.07 -0.74 12.84
C ARG A 519 -11.76 0.74 12.87
N THR A 520 -12.20 1.46 11.82
CA THR A 520 -11.98 2.91 11.63
C THR A 520 -13.27 3.68 11.33
N ASP A 521 -14.43 3.14 11.70
CA ASP A 521 -15.76 3.65 11.35
C ASP A 521 -16.04 5.08 11.81
N GLU A 522 -15.43 5.50 12.92
CA GLU A 522 -15.61 6.85 13.46
C GLU A 522 -14.95 7.93 12.60
N GLN A 523 -13.97 7.54 11.78
CA GLN A 523 -13.21 8.46 10.92
C GLN A 523 -12.61 9.64 11.69
N LYS A 524 -12.10 9.42 12.91
CA LYS A 524 -11.62 10.47 13.82
C LYS A 524 -10.10 10.54 13.89
N PHE A 525 -9.62 11.76 14.12
CA PHE A 525 -8.26 12.13 14.47
C PHE A 525 -8.29 12.80 15.84
N PHE A 526 -7.55 12.26 16.81
CA PHE A 526 -7.54 12.73 18.19
C PHE A 526 -6.30 13.57 18.44
N PHE A 527 -6.50 14.79 18.92
CA PHE A 527 -5.40 15.67 19.31
C PHE A 527 -5.43 15.91 20.82
N PHE A 528 -4.48 15.29 21.55
CA PHE A 528 -4.30 15.45 22.98
C PHE A 528 -3.51 16.74 23.23
N TYR A 529 -4.18 17.74 23.78
CA TYR A 529 -3.66 19.09 23.92
C TYR A 529 -3.49 19.50 25.40
N GLY A 530 -2.39 20.18 25.73
CA GLY A 530 -2.14 20.75 27.05
C GLY A 530 -0.68 21.17 27.24
N THR A 531 -0.42 22.06 28.18
CA THR A 531 0.80 22.84 28.37
C THR A 531 2.00 22.10 29.00
N GLY A 532 1.91 20.79 29.23
CA GLY A 532 2.99 19.99 29.82
C GLY A 532 2.65 19.56 31.28
N ALA A 533 3.35 18.53 31.78
CA ALA A 533 3.15 17.92 33.10
C ALA A 533 1.67 17.61 33.45
N ASN A 534 0.90 17.11 32.53
CA ASN A 534 -0.57 16.96 32.60
C ASN A 534 -1.09 15.53 32.31
N GLY A 535 -0.20 14.55 32.28
CA GLY A 535 -0.56 13.14 32.11
C GLY A 535 -0.78 12.66 30.68
N LYS A 536 -0.74 13.51 29.62
CA LYS A 536 -0.90 13.10 28.22
C LYS A 536 0.01 11.93 27.83
N SER A 537 1.32 12.14 28.00
CA SER A 537 2.34 11.15 27.63
C SER A 537 2.23 9.87 28.45
N LEU A 538 1.85 9.99 29.72
CA LEU A 538 1.63 8.85 30.60
C LEU A 538 0.50 7.95 30.08
N ILE A 539 -0.67 8.54 29.80
CA ILE A 539 -1.83 7.81 29.26
C ILE A 539 -1.48 7.16 27.93
N LEU A 540 -0.89 7.91 27.01
CA LEU A 540 -0.53 7.38 25.67
C LEU A 540 0.53 6.28 25.75
N ASN A 541 1.54 6.42 26.60
CA ASN A 541 2.57 5.40 26.79
C ASN A 541 2.00 4.13 27.42
N THR A 542 1.07 4.26 28.37
CA THR A 542 0.39 3.11 28.98
C THR A 542 -0.45 2.37 27.92
N LEU A 543 -1.24 3.07 27.12
CA LEU A 543 -2.01 2.46 26.03
C LEU A 543 -1.11 1.86 24.95
N ARG A 544 0.04 2.48 24.65
CA ARG A 544 1.02 1.91 23.72
C ARG A 544 1.64 0.62 24.25
N LYS A 545 2.02 0.58 25.54
CA LYS A 545 2.52 -0.64 26.18
C LYS A 545 1.45 -1.72 26.20
N LEU A 546 0.20 -1.36 26.47
CA LEU A 546 -0.92 -2.29 26.41
C LEU A 546 -1.10 -2.90 25.01
N LEU A 547 -1.13 -2.05 23.99
CA LEU A 547 -1.33 -2.48 22.58
C LEU A 547 -0.09 -3.11 21.96
N ASP A 548 1.09 -2.79 22.42
CA ASP A 548 2.41 -3.30 22.00
C ASP A 548 2.54 -3.44 20.48
N GLU A 549 2.53 -4.65 19.91
CA GLU A 549 2.68 -4.91 18.48
C GLU A 549 1.52 -4.34 17.63
N TYR A 550 0.38 -4.00 18.24
CA TYR A 550 -0.75 -3.30 17.60
C TYR A 550 -0.59 -1.77 17.66
N SER A 551 0.48 -1.23 18.24
CA SER A 551 0.71 0.21 18.32
C SER A 551 2.00 0.64 17.63
N LEU A 552 2.02 1.87 17.10
CA LEU A 552 3.20 2.47 16.49
C LEU A 552 3.35 3.91 16.90
N GLN A 553 4.57 4.31 17.24
CA GLN A 553 4.94 5.71 17.33
C GLN A 553 5.54 6.17 16.01
N THR A 554 5.03 7.27 15.46
CA THR A 554 5.55 7.91 14.25
C THR A 554 6.07 9.31 14.55
N MET A 555 6.84 9.84 13.63
CA MET A 555 7.31 11.23 13.70
C MET A 555 6.17 12.17 13.31
N PRO A 556 5.99 13.33 13.99
CA PRO A 556 4.94 14.30 13.65
C PRO A 556 5.00 14.77 12.20
N GLU A 557 6.20 14.86 11.64
CA GLU A 557 6.46 15.28 10.25
C GLU A 557 5.73 14.40 9.21
N ALA A 558 5.42 13.13 9.56
CA ALA A 558 4.64 12.25 8.72
C ALA A 558 3.19 12.74 8.50
N LEU A 559 2.70 13.60 9.40
CA LEU A 559 1.35 14.15 9.41
C LEU A 559 1.32 15.63 9.00
N MET A 560 2.49 16.24 8.76
CA MET A 560 2.63 17.65 8.44
C MET A 560 2.92 17.87 6.95
N VAL A 561 2.53 19.01 6.45
CA VAL A 561 2.83 19.43 5.07
C VAL A 561 4.34 19.49 4.86
N GLN A 562 4.85 18.62 4.01
CA GLN A 562 6.25 18.61 3.62
C GLN A 562 6.56 19.72 2.60
N ARG A 563 7.68 20.43 2.80
CA ARG A 563 8.11 21.51 1.90
C ARG A 563 8.53 21.00 0.52
N ASN A 564 9.08 19.78 0.44
CA ASN A 564 9.54 19.16 -0.81
C ASN A 564 9.06 17.70 -0.86
N PRO A 565 7.80 17.45 -1.22
CA PRO A 565 7.31 16.09 -1.37
C PRO A 565 8.02 15.42 -2.55
N ASN A 566 8.56 14.21 -2.31
CA ASN A 566 9.09 13.36 -3.38
C ASN A 566 8.15 12.15 -3.54
N PRO A 567 7.22 12.19 -4.51
CA PRO A 567 6.21 11.15 -4.67
C PRO A 567 6.77 9.74 -4.98
N GLY A 568 8.00 9.65 -5.47
CA GLY A 568 8.66 8.37 -5.78
C GLY A 568 9.58 7.85 -4.67
N ALA A 569 9.70 8.55 -3.54
CA ALA A 569 10.53 8.09 -2.43
C ALA A 569 9.84 6.95 -1.67
N ALA A 570 10.67 6.03 -1.13
CA ALA A 570 10.17 5.06 -0.17
C ALA A 570 9.52 5.77 1.02
N SER A 571 8.40 5.23 1.50
CA SER A 571 7.64 5.77 2.62
C SER A 571 7.64 4.79 3.81
N PRO A 572 8.80 4.53 4.43
CA PRO A 572 8.94 3.49 5.44
C PRO A 572 8.07 3.74 6.69
N HIS A 573 7.78 5.01 7.00
CA HIS A 573 6.87 5.37 8.07
C HIS A 573 5.42 4.93 7.76
N LEU A 574 4.94 5.07 6.52
CA LEU A 574 3.62 4.60 6.10
C LEU A 574 3.57 3.07 6.03
N ALA A 575 4.64 2.44 5.51
CA ALA A 575 4.71 0.99 5.41
C ALA A 575 4.64 0.29 6.79
N ARG A 576 5.21 0.91 7.84
CA ARG A 576 5.15 0.38 9.22
C ARG A 576 3.76 0.51 9.86
N MET A 577 2.87 1.36 9.31
CA MET A 577 1.51 1.55 9.83
C MET A 577 0.55 0.43 9.40
N ALA A 578 0.93 -0.42 8.45
CA ALA A 578 0.08 -1.52 8.00
C ALA A 578 -0.20 -2.50 9.15
N GLY A 579 -1.50 -2.78 9.39
CA GLY A 579 -2.00 -3.74 10.38
C GLY A 579 -1.81 -3.33 11.84
N VAL A 580 -1.34 -2.10 12.16
CA VAL A 580 -1.40 -1.58 13.53
C VAL A 580 -2.78 -0.96 13.81
N ARG A 581 -3.16 -0.83 15.08
CA ARG A 581 -4.48 -0.35 15.51
C ARG A 581 -4.44 1.01 16.19
N MET A 582 -3.27 1.46 16.63
CA MET A 582 -3.06 2.78 17.19
C MET A 582 -1.74 3.36 16.68
N VAL A 583 -1.81 4.55 16.08
CA VAL A 583 -0.63 5.32 15.68
C VAL A 583 -0.58 6.60 16.51
N VAL A 584 0.55 6.82 17.18
CA VAL A 584 0.78 7.99 18.02
C VAL A 584 1.89 8.85 17.42
N ALA A 585 1.63 10.16 17.29
CA ALA A 585 2.63 11.16 16.96
C ALA A 585 2.76 12.16 18.12
N ASN A 586 3.97 12.35 18.62
CA ASN A 586 4.23 13.23 19.76
C ASN A 586 5.01 14.46 19.32
N GLU A 587 4.75 15.58 19.99
CA GLU A 587 5.47 16.84 19.91
C GLU A 587 5.35 17.57 18.56
N THR A 588 4.30 18.38 18.44
CA THR A 588 4.18 19.35 17.35
C THR A 588 4.95 20.62 17.67
N GLY A 589 5.81 21.06 16.75
CA GLY A 589 6.41 22.37 16.81
C GLY A 589 5.37 23.47 16.59
N GLU A 590 5.64 24.67 17.12
CA GLU A 590 4.79 25.82 16.94
C GLU A 590 4.65 26.19 15.44
N GLY A 591 3.44 26.52 15.00
CA GLY A 591 3.14 26.93 13.64
C GLY A 591 3.24 25.85 12.56
N GLN A 592 3.44 24.60 12.92
CA GLN A 592 3.44 23.49 11.95
C GLN A 592 2.04 23.31 11.34
N ARG A 593 2.02 23.06 10.03
CA ARG A 593 0.77 22.88 9.28
C ARG A 593 0.45 21.40 9.08
N LEU A 594 -0.76 21.00 9.48
CA LEU A 594 -1.28 19.66 9.27
C LEU A 594 -1.48 19.35 7.79
N ASP A 595 -1.10 18.16 7.35
CA ASP A 595 -1.46 17.65 6.02
C ASP A 595 -2.88 17.09 6.04
N GLU A 596 -3.83 17.95 5.70
CA GLU A 596 -5.26 17.64 5.75
C GLU A 596 -5.64 16.51 4.79
N ALA A 597 -4.95 16.40 3.64
CA ALA A 597 -5.21 15.33 2.67
C ALA A 597 -4.76 13.99 3.22
N MET A 598 -3.58 13.93 3.83
CA MET A 598 -3.06 12.74 4.48
C MET A 598 -3.94 12.29 5.65
N ILE A 599 -4.36 13.24 6.52
CA ILE A 599 -5.28 12.91 7.63
C ILE A 599 -6.62 12.36 7.11
N LYS A 600 -7.18 12.95 6.06
CA LYS A 600 -8.43 12.46 5.45
C LYS A 600 -8.26 11.05 4.89
N GLN A 601 -7.16 10.75 4.23
CA GLN A 601 -6.83 9.43 3.70
C GLN A 601 -6.64 8.41 4.83
N MET A 602 -5.84 8.76 5.85
CA MET A 602 -5.55 7.85 6.98
C MET A 602 -6.79 7.52 7.83
N THR A 603 -7.79 8.41 7.87
CA THR A 603 -9.00 8.24 8.68
C THR A 603 -10.24 7.90 7.84
N GLY A 604 -10.15 7.95 6.52
CA GLY A 604 -11.29 7.80 5.61
C GLY A 604 -11.62 6.37 5.21
N GLY A 605 -10.74 5.41 5.49
CA GLY A 605 -10.86 4.03 5.00
C GLY A 605 -10.32 3.85 3.57
N ASP A 606 -9.72 4.88 2.98
CA ASP A 606 -9.08 4.80 1.67
C ASP A 606 -7.76 4.01 1.76
N ALA A 607 -7.46 3.21 0.73
CA ALA A 607 -6.21 2.48 0.68
C ALA A 607 -4.99 3.43 0.63
N ILE A 608 -3.99 3.13 1.43
CA ILE A 608 -2.70 3.83 1.45
C ILE A 608 -1.70 3.01 0.67
N THR A 609 -1.07 3.66 -0.33
CA THR A 609 0.07 3.09 -1.04
C THR A 609 1.35 3.38 -0.25
N ALA A 610 2.08 2.34 0.09
CA ALA A 610 3.33 2.43 0.85
C ALA A 610 4.42 1.56 0.23
N ARG A 611 5.68 1.88 0.54
CA ARG A 611 6.84 1.17 0.04
C ARG A 611 7.91 1.05 1.12
N HIS A 612 8.32 -0.19 1.40
CA HIS A 612 9.51 -0.43 2.22
C HIS A 612 10.79 0.01 1.49
N PRO A 613 11.85 0.38 2.21
CA PRO A 613 13.16 0.59 1.57
C PRO A 613 13.54 -0.67 0.79
N TYR A 614 13.87 -0.50 -0.50
CA TYR A 614 14.23 -1.58 -1.43
C TYR A 614 13.13 -2.62 -1.71
N GLY A 615 11.90 -2.41 -1.18
CA GLY A 615 10.74 -3.27 -1.41
C GLY A 615 9.89 -2.81 -2.59
N GLN A 616 8.92 -3.64 -2.96
CA GLN A 616 7.85 -3.27 -3.91
C GLN A 616 6.81 -2.40 -3.22
N GLU A 617 6.06 -1.63 -4.00
CA GLU A 617 4.89 -0.90 -3.51
C GLU A 617 3.77 -1.90 -3.17
N PHE A 618 3.09 -1.62 -2.07
CA PHE A 618 1.91 -2.35 -1.66
C PHE A 618 0.84 -1.38 -1.16
N GLN A 619 -0.39 -1.84 -1.12
CA GLN A 619 -1.53 -1.09 -0.61
C GLN A 619 -2.12 -1.79 0.60
N TYR A 620 -2.57 -0.98 1.56
CA TYR A 620 -3.31 -1.47 2.72
C TYR A 620 -4.38 -0.46 3.12
N VAL A 621 -5.46 -0.95 3.69
CA VAL A 621 -6.50 -0.12 4.30
C VAL A 621 -6.11 0.16 5.75
N PRO A 622 -6.13 1.42 6.22
CA PRO A 622 -5.83 1.74 7.61
C PRO A 622 -6.78 1.05 8.59
N GLU A 623 -6.21 0.42 9.62
CA GLU A 623 -6.93 -0.17 10.75
C GLU A 623 -6.71 0.61 12.05
N PHE A 624 -5.90 1.65 11.99
CA PHE A 624 -5.44 2.39 13.17
C PHE A 624 -6.28 3.63 13.47
N LYS A 625 -6.32 3.96 14.76
CA LYS A 625 -6.74 5.27 15.27
C LYS A 625 -5.52 6.15 15.36
N LEU A 626 -5.63 7.35 14.79
CA LEU A 626 -4.54 8.32 14.76
C LEU A 626 -4.68 9.28 15.95
N ILE A 627 -3.68 9.30 16.81
CA ILE A 627 -3.62 10.16 17.99
C ILE A 627 -2.36 11.01 17.88
N MET A 628 -2.51 12.30 18.00
CA MET A 628 -1.40 13.24 18.11
C MET A 628 -1.40 13.90 19.48
N ALA A 629 -0.25 14.06 20.09
CA ALA A 629 -0.12 14.80 21.34
C ALA A 629 0.84 15.99 21.18
N GLY A 630 0.45 17.14 21.71
CA GLY A 630 1.28 18.33 21.59
C GLY A 630 0.89 19.44 22.56
N ASN A 631 1.80 20.41 22.70
CA ASN A 631 1.57 21.63 23.46
C ASN A 631 1.15 22.81 22.55
N TYR A 632 1.25 22.61 21.24
CA TYR A 632 0.84 23.59 20.22
C TYR A 632 -0.15 22.95 19.26
N LYS A 633 -1.24 23.65 18.98
CA LYS A 633 -2.24 23.21 18.02
C LYS A 633 -1.68 23.36 16.60
N PRO A 634 -1.65 22.31 15.78
CA PRO A 634 -1.20 22.42 14.40
C PRO A 634 -2.11 23.32 13.58
N VAL A 635 -1.54 24.05 12.62
CA VAL A 635 -2.33 24.94 11.75
C VAL A 635 -3.14 24.12 10.75
N ILE A 636 -4.47 24.25 10.81
CA ILE A 636 -5.44 23.71 9.84
C ILE A 636 -5.97 24.87 9.02
N ARG A 637 -5.67 24.88 7.71
CA ARG A 637 -6.08 25.97 6.80
C ARG A 637 -7.40 25.72 6.05
N GLY A 638 -7.86 24.47 6.06
CA GLY A 638 -9.10 24.10 5.43
C GLY A 638 -10.29 24.50 6.30
N ASP A 639 -11.21 25.28 5.75
CA ASP A 639 -12.54 25.55 6.29
C ASP A 639 -13.52 24.42 5.89
N ASP A 640 -13.01 23.39 5.21
CA ASP A 640 -13.74 22.24 4.76
C ASP A 640 -14.28 21.43 5.95
N TYR A 641 -15.60 21.23 5.95
CA TYR A 641 -16.28 20.40 6.94
C TYR A 641 -15.64 19.00 7.07
N ALA A 642 -15.09 18.48 5.96
CA ALA A 642 -14.50 17.14 5.92
C ALA A 642 -13.30 16.95 6.84
N ILE A 643 -12.46 17.95 7.08
CA ILE A 643 -11.37 17.86 8.06
C ILE A 643 -11.89 18.05 9.48
N TRP A 644 -12.75 19.07 9.72
CA TRP A 644 -13.20 19.43 11.06
C TRP A 644 -14.12 18.37 11.69
N ARG A 645 -14.91 17.62 10.90
CA ARG A 645 -15.69 16.49 11.42
C ARG A 645 -14.82 15.33 11.94
N ARG A 646 -13.53 15.32 11.58
CA ARG A 646 -12.57 14.28 11.99
C ARG A 646 -11.77 14.64 13.22
N VAL A 647 -11.54 15.91 13.45
CA VAL A 647 -10.70 16.39 14.56
C VAL A 647 -11.49 16.34 15.87
N GLU A 648 -10.90 15.72 16.88
CA GLU A 648 -11.36 15.76 18.27
C GLU A 648 -10.21 16.27 19.15
N LEU A 649 -10.34 17.50 19.67
CA LEU A 649 -9.36 18.10 20.55
C LEU A 649 -9.65 17.69 22.00
N VAL A 650 -8.82 16.80 22.52
CA VAL A 650 -8.94 16.27 23.89
C VAL A 650 -8.10 17.13 24.84
N PRO A 651 -8.71 17.96 25.70
CA PRO A 651 -7.98 18.87 26.56
C PRO A 651 -7.44 18.18 27.79
N PHE A 652 -6.17 18.44 28.13
CA PHE A 652 -5.52 18.05 29.37
C PHE A 652 -5.20 19.33 30.19
N ARG A 653 -6.11 19.70 31.08
CA ARG A 653 -6.07 21.00 31.80
C ARG A 653 -5.29 20.95 33.08
N LYS A 654 -5.32 19.80 33.77
CA LYS A 654 -4.58 19.59 35.02
C LYS A 654 -3.08 19.70 34.78
N GLN A 655 -2.40 20.44 35.64
CA GLN A 655 -0.94 20.47 35.67
C GLN A 655 -0.49 19.94 37.05
N PHE A 656 0.39 18.94 37.01
CA PHE A 656 0.93 18.32 38.22
C PHE A 656 2.20 19.06 38.67
N ALA A 657 2.24 19.50 39.91
CA ALA A 657 3.45 20.06 40.49
C ALA A 657 4.55 18.97 40.63
N PRO A 658 5.82 19.32 40.61
CA PRO A 658 6.92 18.35 40.72
C PRO A 658 6.82 17.42 41.94
N GLU A 659 6.30 17.91 43.05
CA GLU A 659 6.06 17.16 44.29
C GLU A 659 4.90 16.14 44.22
N ASP A 660 3.96 16.36 43.32
CA ASP A 660 2.80 15.46 43.08
C ASP A 660 3.11 14.36 42.05
N GLN A 661 4.29 14.39 41.41
CA GLN A 661 4.66 13.45 40.38
C GLN A 661 5.27 12.16 40.97
N ASP A 662 4.56 11.06 40.85
CA ASP A 662 5.07 9.74 41.22
C ASP A 662 6.06 9.21 40.12
N ARG A 663 7.34 9.19 40.44
CA ARG A 663 8.41 8.70 39.59
C ARG A 663 8.31 7.20 39.24
N CYS A 664 7.56 6.44 40.01
CA CYS A 664 7.36 5.00 39.83
C CYS A 664 6.03 4.67 39.13
N LEU A 665 5.24 5.68 38.78
CA LEU A 665 3.88 5.50 38.23
C LEU A 665 3.87 4.64 36.97
N ASP A 666 4.82 4.82 36.04
CA ASP A 666 4.96 4.00 34.84
C ASP A 666 5.08 2.49 35.13
N ARG A 667 5.87 2.12 36.17
CA ARG A 667 6.01 0.71 36.58
C ARG A 667 4.75 0.17 37.25
N LYS A 668 4.06 1.00 38.03
CA LYS A 668 2.79 0.60 38.68
C LYS A 668 1.73 0.33 37.63
N LEU A 669 1.62 1.19 36.61
CA LEU A 669 0.70 1.03 35.50
C LEU A 669 1.08 -0.17 34.62
N GLU A 670 2.35 -0.44 34.41
CA GLU A 670 2.82 -1.62 33.66
C GLU A 670 2.44 -2.92 34.37
N ALA A 671 2.49 -2.97 35.68
CA ALA A 671 2.02 -4.12 36.45
C ALA A 671 0.50 -4.32 36.40
N GLU A 672 -0.28 -3.26 36.15
CA GLU A 672 -1.73 -3.30 36.00
C GLU A 672 -2.20 -3.54 34.54
N LEU A 673 -1.33 -3.74 33.55
CA LEU A 673 -1.71 -3.90 32.14
C LEU A 673 -2.80 -4.97 31.92
N PRO A 674 -2.83 -6.15 32.59
CA PRO A 674 -3.92 -7.10 32.45
C PRO A 674 -5.28 -6.52 32.86
N GLY A 675 -5.32 -5.76 33.96
CA GLY A 675 -6.53 -5.08 34.44
C GLY A 675 -6.94 -3.92 33.50
N ILE A 676 -5.96 -3.16 32.98
CA ILE A 676 -6.20 -2.11 32.00
C ILE A 676 -6.74 -2.71 30.71
N LEU A 677 -6.28 -3.92 30.31
CA LEU A 677 -6.85 -4.66 29.18
C LEU A 677 -8.33 -4.99 29.40
N CYS A 678 -8.69 -5.50 30.59
CA CYS A 678 -10.09 -5.77 30.93
C CYS A 678 -10.94 -4.50 30.92
N TRP A 679 -10.42 -3.39 31.46
CA TRP A 679 -11.06 -2.09 31.43
C TRP A 679 -11.26 -1.55 30.00
N ALA A 680 -10.24 -1.66 29.14
CA ALA A 680 -10.32 -1.24 27.73
C ALA A 680 -11.25 -2.16 26.93
N LEU A 681 -11.29 -3.46 27.24
CA LEU A 681 -12.21 -4.43 26.63
C LEU A 681 -13.66 -4.09 26.93
N ALA A 682 -13.98 -3.70 28.16
CA ALA A 682 -15.31 -3.18 28.49
C ALA A 682 -15.64 -1.94 27.64
N GLY A 683 -14.65 -1.06 27.41
CA GLY A 683 -14.77 0.06 26.48
C GLY A 683 -15.04 -0.37 25.03
N ALA A 684 -14.37 -1.44 24.56
CA ALA A 684 -14.58 -1.97 23.20
C ALA A 684 -16.00 -2.51 22.99
N VAL A 685 -16.53 -3.21 23.99
CA VAL A 685 -17.91 -3.74 23.96
C VAL A 685 -18.91 -2.57 23.97
N ARG A 686 -18.70 -1.58 24.85
CA ARG A 686 -19.54 -0.36 24.92
C ARG A 686 -19.50 0.41 23.61
N TRP A 687 -18.32 0.61 23.04
CA TRP A 687 -18.17 1.32 21.77
C TRP A 687 -18.97 0.65 20.63
N GLN A 688 -18.95 -0.67 20.54
CA GLN A 688 -19.74 -1.39 19.51
C GLN A 688 -21.26 -1.22 19.68
N GLN A 689 -21.74 -0.91 20.88
CA GLN A 689 -23.15 -0.70 21.17
C GLN A 689 -23.62 0.72 20.92
N GLN A 690 -22.81 1.73 21.23
CA GLN A 690 -23.21 3.13 21.26
C GLN A 690 -22.35 4.07 20.40
N GLY A 691 -21.27 3.56 19.76
CA GLY A 691 -20.27 4.37 19.07
C GLY A 691 -19.40 5.18 20.04
N LEU A 692 -18.63 6.11 19.46
CA LEU A 692 -17.77 7.01 20.23
C LEU A 692 -18.57 8.23 20.72
N VAL A 693 -19.05 8.17 21.95
CA VAL A 693 -19.75 9.31 22.58
C VAL A 693 -18.72 10.37 22.96
N VAL A 694 -18.73 11.50 22.24
CA VAL A 694 -17.79 12.60 22.48
C VAL A 694 -18.36 13.54 23.56
N PRO A 695 -17.63 13.84 24.66
CA PRO A 695 -18.06 14.77 25.69
C PRO A 695 -18.25 16.21 25.20
N ALA A 696 -19.11 16.95 25.87
CA ALA A 696 -19.37 18.35 25.53
C ALA A 696 -18.10 19.24 25.64
N VAL A 697 -17.20 18.90 26.55
CA VAL A 697 -15.94 19.63 26.73
C VAL A 697 -15.05 19.48 25.51
N ILE A 698 -14.93 18.28 24.92
CA ILE A 698 -14.14 18.03 23.70
C ILE A 698 -14.75 18.78 22.52
N ARG A 699 -16.08 18.75 22.37
CA ARG A 699 -16.77 19.48 21.29
C ARG A 699 -16.49 20.98 21.38
N ARG A 700 -16.65 21.58 22.57
CA ARG A 700 -16.37 23.02 22.79
C ARG A 700 -14.92 23.39 22.46
N GLU A 701 -13.96 22.58 22.91
CA GLU A 701 -12.55 22.83 22.60
C GLU A 701 -12.23 22.68 21.12
N THR A 702 -12.87 21.70 20.46
CA THR A 702 -12.72 21.51 19.00
C THR A 702 -13.35 22.68 18.22
N ASP A 703 -14.51 23.16 18.64
CA ASP A 703 -15.17 24.31 18.03
C ASP A 703 -14.36 25.61 18.23
N ALA A 704 -13.82 25.81 19.43
CA ALA A 704 -12.90 26.92 19.72
C ALA A 704 -11.64 26.84 18.84
N TYR A 705 -11.04 25.65 18.73
CA TYR A 705 -9.89 25.45 17.83
C TYR A 705 -10.22 25.75 16.38
N ARG A 706 -11.40 25.36 15.90
CA ARG A 706 -11.87 25.70 14.56
C ARG A 706 -12.03 27.21 14.37
N SER A 707 -12.60 27.89 15.34
CA SER A 707 -12.72 29.36 15.34
C SER A 707 -11.34 30.05 15.33
N ASP A 708 -10.38 29.56 16.12
CA ASP A 708 -9.01 30.06 16.15
C ASP A 708 -8.30 29.93 14.77
N MET A 709 -8.69 28.95 13.96
CA MET A 709 -8.11 28.72 12.63
C MET A 709 -8.83 29.49 11.51
N ASP A 710 -10.00 30.08 11.79
CA ASP A 710 -10.77 30.83 10.80
C ASP A 710 -10.39 32.32 10.75
N LEU A 711 -9.21 32.59 10.23
CA LEU A 711 -8.67 33.96 10.11
C LEU A 711 -9.55 34.91 9.29
N VAL A 712 -10.40 34.40 8.39
CA VAL A 712 -11.34 35.23 7.63
C VAL A 712 -12.48 35.66 8.53
N GLN A 713 -13.00 34.75 9.37
CA GLN A 713 -14.04 35.10 10.31
C GLN A 713 -13.54 36.06 11.37
N GLN A 714 -12.33 35.80 11.94
CA GLN A 714 -11.70 36.74 12.88
C GLN A 714 -11.55 38.14 12.28
N TRP A 715 -11.07 38.23 11.04
CA TRP A 715 -10.97 39.52 10.35
C TRP A 715 -12.35 40.19 10.17
N ILE A 716 -13.41 39.40 9.85
CA ILE A 716 -14.77 39.95 9.75
C ILE A 716 -15.21 40.49 11.11
N ASP A 717 -15.01 39.74 12.19
CA ASP A 717 -15.47 40.08 13.53
C ASP A 717 -14.72 41.27 14.14
N GLU A 718 -13.42 41.39 13.84
CA GLU A 718 -12.58 42.46 14.40
C GLU A 718 -12.56 43.72 13.55
N VAL A 719 -12.50 43.59 12.23
CA VAL A 719 -12.21 44.70 11.31
C VAL A 719 -13.41 45.16 10.50
N CYS A 720 -14.46 44.30 10.41
CA CYS A 720 -15.63 44.60 9.61
C CYS A 720 -16.89 44.84 10.43
N ILE A 721 -17.88 45.52 9.81
CA ILE A 721 -19.28 45.53 10.23
C ILE A 721 -20.07 44.75 9.21
N VAL A 722 -20.94 43.84 9.68
CA VAL A 722 -21.87 43.09 8.85
C VAL A 722 -23.27 43.70 9.00
N GLY A 723 -23.90 44.03 7.89
CA GLY A 723 -25.23 44.60 7.86
C GLY A 723 -25.65 44.96 6.45
N PRO A 724 -26.97 44.93 6.13
CA PRO A 724 -27.48 45.08 4.76
C PRO A 724 -27.07 46.42 4.10
N ASP A 725 -26.89 47.46 4.89
CA ASP A 725 -26.60 48.81 4.39
C ASP A 725 -25.09 49.06 4.15
N HIS A 726 -24.24 48.03 4.44
CA HIS A 726 -22.81 48.18 4.30
C HIS A 726 -22.28 47.56 2.99
N SER A 727 -21.26 48.24 2.44
CA SER A 727 -20.54 47.70 1.28
C SER A 727 -19.03 47.90 1.41
N TYR A 728 -18.23 46.94 0.95
CA TYR A 728 -16.77 47.00 0.99
C TYR A 728 -16.18 46.77 -0.39
N ASP A 729 -15.33 47.68 -0.88
CA ASP A 729 -14.58 47.46 -2.12
C ASP A 729 -13.76 46.17 -2.04
N VAL A 730 -13.82 45.32 -3.06
CA VAL A 730 -13.15 44.01 -3.09
C VAL A 730 -11.62 44.12 -2.98
N GLY A 731 -11.04 45.18 -3.54
CA GLY A 731 -9.61 45.45 -3.44
C GLY A 731 -9.20 45.93 -2.07
N ALA A 732 -9.96 46.89 -1.52
CA ALA A 732 -9.74 47.42 -0.17
C ALA A 732 -9.95 46.36 0.92
N ALA A 733 -10.97 45.55 0.80
CA ALA A 733 -11.24 44.42 1.73
C ALA A 733 -10.09 43.40 1.73
N TYR A 734 -9.60 43.04 0.53
CA TYR A 734 -8.46 42.14 0.43
C TYR A 734 -7.17 42.75 0.97
N PHE A 735 -6.95 44.03 0.77
CA PHE A 735 -5.79 44.75 1.33
C PHE A 735 -5.86 44.82 2.86
N SER A 736 -7.05 45.15 3.42
CA SER A 736 -7.30 45.11 4.86
C SER A 736 -7.09 43.74 5.47
N PHE A 737 -7.58 42.67 4.82
CA PHE A 737 -7.33 41.33 5.25
C PHE A 737 -5.84 40.94 5.21
N ARG A 738 -5.13 41.33 4.17
CA ARG A 738 -3.67 41.13 4.08
C ARG A 738 -2.94 41.84 5.23
N TYR A 739 -3.34 43.05 5.57
CA TYR A 739 -2.74 43.81 6.67
C TYR A 739 -2.99 43.10 8.01
N PHE A 740 -4.24 42.65 8.24
CA PHE A 740 -4.61 41.86 9.41
C PHE A 740 -3.75 40.59 9.55
N LEU A 741 -3.44 39.90 8.45
CA LEU A 741 -2.60 38.72 8.45
C LEU A 741 -1.11 38.98 8.69
N GLN A 742 -0.62 40.21 8.48
CA GLN A 742 0.80 40.54 8.72
C GLN A 742 1.20 40.34 10.18
N ASP A 743 0.30 40.68 11.09
CA ASP A 743 0.51 40.50 12.54
C ASP A 743 0.40 39.06 13.00
N SER A 744 -0.31 38.22 12.25
CA SER A 744 -0.53 36.78 12.57
C SER A 744 0.56 35.83 12.05
N GLY A 745 1.56 36.31 11.29
CA GLY A 745 2.59 35.47 10.68
C GLY A 745 2.07 34.43 9.65
N SER A 746 0.79 34.52 9.27
CA SER A 746 0.11 33.56 8.42
C SER A 746 0.29 33.88 6.93
N GLY A 747 0.50 32.87 6.10
CA GLY A 747 0.62 33.06 4.65
C GLY A 747 -0.67 33.63 4.03
N VAL A 748 -0.54 34.66 3.24
CA VAL A 748 -1.65 35.38 2.61
C VAL A 748 -2.28 34.53 1.49
N PRO A 749 -3.58 34.21 1.55
CA PRO A 749 -4.26 33.52 0.45
C PRO A 749 -4.40 34.45 -0.77
N THR A 750 -4.55 33.86 -1.97
CA THR A 750 -4.81 34.66 -3.17
C THR A 750 -6.14 35.41 -3.07
N LYS A 751 -6.26 36.55 -3.78
CA LYS A 751 -7.50 37.34 -3.82
C LYS A 751 -8.73 36.50 -4.25
N ARG A 752 -8.51 35.55 -5.18
CA ARG A 752 -9.56 34.62 -5.61
C ARG A 752 -10.03 33.71 -4.45
N ARG A 753 -9.09 33.10 -3.73
CA ARG A 753 -9.41 32.20 -2.60
C ARG A 753 -10.05 32.95 -1.44
N PHE A 754 -9.63 34.17 -1.19
CA PHE A 754 -10.27 35.07 -0.21
C PHE A 754 -11.74 35.34 -0.60
N SER A 755 -12.00 35.71 -1.88
CA SER A 755 -13.37 35.93 -2.38
C SER A 755 -14.24 34.67 -2.31
N GLU A 756 -13.69 33.50 -2.62
CA GLU A 756 -14.39 32.21 -2.48
C GLU A 756 -14.79 31.94 -1.02
N LYS A 757 -13.91 32.25 -0.07
CA LYS A 757 -14.20 32.13 1.37
C LYS A 757 -15.28 33.10 1.87
N LEU A 758 -15.34 34.31 1.37
CA LEU A 758 -16.41 35.25 1.67
C LEU A 758 -17.75 34.80 1.06
N LYS A 759 -17.71 34.30 -0.17
CA LYS A 759 -18.89 33.77 -0.85
C LYS A 759 -19.50 32.56 -0.12
N SER A 760 -18.68 31.65 0.41
CA SER A 760 -19.14 30.51 1.22
C SER A 760 -19.84 30.93 2.52
N ARG A 761 -19.61 32.16 2.99
CA ARG A 761 -20.27 32.79 4.16
C ARG A 761 -21.47 33.66 3.79
N GLY A 762 -21.93 33.56 2.53
CA GLY A 762 -23.07 34.35 2.05
C GLY A 762 -22.74 35.77 1.63
N ILE A 763 -21.48 36.20 1.71
CA ILE A 763 -21.05 37.56 1.32
C ILE A 763 -20.73 37.56 -0.17
N GLN A 764 -21.66 38.12 -0.97
CA GLN A 764 -21.51 38.17 -2.42
C GLN A 764 -20.91 39.48 -2.91
N SER A 765 -20.20 39.42 -4.06
CA SER A 765 -19.68 40.63 -4.69
C SER A 765 -20.53 41.04 -5.89
N GLU A 766 -20.88 42.32 -5.94
CA GLU A 766 -21.68 42.92 -7.03
C GLU A 766 -20.89 44.03 -7.73
N LYS A 767 -21.28 44.39 -8.96
CA LYS A 767 -20.72 45.55 -9.66
C LYS A 767 -21.39 46.81 -9.11
N GLY A 768 -20.61 47.63 -8.45
CA GLY A 768 -21.03 48.93 -7.98
C GLY A 768 -20.87 50.04 -9.03
N PRO A 769 -21.16 51.31 -8.65
CA PRO A 769 -20.97 52.48 -9.50
C PRO A 769 -19.53 52.53 -10.03
N LYS A 770 -19.34 52.98 -11.25
CA LYS A 770 -18.06 53.08 -11.97
C LYS A 770 -17.38 51.71 -12.25
N GLY A 771 -18.12 50.61 -12.21
CA GLY A 771 -17.61 49.25 -12.53
C GLY A 771 -16.75 48.63 -11.45
N VAL A 772 -16.57 49.26 -10.29
CA VAL A 772 -15.82 48.68 -9.15
C VAL A 772 -16.66 47.59 -8.47
N ARG A 773 -16.07 46.41 -8.26
CA ARG A 773 -16.72 45.34 -7.52
C ARG A 773 -16.69 45.58 -6.01
N ARG A 774 -17.81 45.39 -5.35
CA ARG A 774 -17.99 45.53 -3.90
C ARG A 774 -18.63 44.28 -3.30
N TYR A 775 -18.21 43.92 -2.09
CA TYR A 775 -18.97 43.00 -1.24
C TYR A 775 -20.18 43.75 -0.65
N VAL A 776 -21.35 43.15 -0.71
CA VAL A 776 -22.58 43.70 -0.14
C VAL A 776 -22.88 42.99 1.18
N GLY A 777 -23.41 43.70 2.13
CA GLY A 777 -23.70 43.18 3.48
C GLY A 777 -22.54 43.27 4.46
N MET A 778 -21.40 43.88 4.10
CA MET A 778 -20.28 44.12 4.99
C MET A 778 -19.52 45.38 4.61
N GLY A 779 -18.92 46.06 5.58
CA GLY A 779 -18.12 47.26 5.39
C GLY A 779 -16.97 47.35 6.39
N PRO A 780 -16.03 48.30 6.23
CA PRO A 780 -14.97 48.54 7.21
C PRO A 780 -15.56 49.07 8.50
N ARG A 781 -15.04 48.66 9.64
CA ARG A 781 -15.40 49.18 10.94
C ARG A 781 -14.74 50.54 11.10
N THR A 782 -15.53 51.62 11.26
CA THR A 782 -15.03 52.97 11.53
C THR A 782 -14.73 53.13 13.03
N HIS A 783 -13.94 54.17 13.39
CA HIS A 783 -13.55 54.43 14.78
C HIS A 783 -14.77 54.61 15.71
N GLU A 784 -15.87 55.17 15.23
CA GLU A 784 -17.13 55.31 15.97
C GLU A 784 -17.81 53.98 16.32
N SER A 785 -17.76 53.00 15.43
CA SER A 785 -18.34 51.67 15.66
C SER A 785 -17.50 50.82 16.64
N LEU A 786 -16.23 51.07 16.82
CA LEU A 786 -15.39 50.48 17.86
C LEU A 786 -15.83 50.93 19.26
N MET A 787 -16.15 52.20 19.41
CA MET A 787 -16.60 52.77 20.71
C MET A 787 -17.95 52.17 21.17
N VAL A 788 -18.87 51.84 20.26
CA VAL A 788 -20.14 51.22 20.59
C VAL A 788 -19.95 49.77 21.12
N LYS A 789 -19.00 49.03 20.57
CA LYS A 789 -18.72 47.63 21.01
C LYS A 789 -18.01 47.60 22.39
N VAL A 790 -17.11 48.55 22.63
CA VAL A 790 -16.48 48.71 23.98
C VAL A 790 -17.55 49.08 25.01
N ALA A 791 -18.53 49.92 24.67
CA ALA A 791 -19.64 50.23 25.56
C ALA A 791 -20.60 49.05 25.84
N GLN A 792 -20.79 48.14 24.85
CA GLN A 792 -21.62 46.95 24.98
C GLN A 792 -20.94 45.83 25.81
N VAL A 793 -19.61 45.73 25.76
CA VAL A 793 -18.84 44.75 26.56
C VAL A 793 -18.61 45.24 27.99
N ALA A 794 -18.73 46.53 28.22
CA ALA A 794 -18.57 47.16 29.54
C ALA A 794 -19.86 47.22 30.40
N GLN A 795 -20.99 46.68 29.90
CA GLN A 795 -22.20 46.52 30.73
C GLN A 795 -22.16 45.16 31.44
N PRO A 796 -22.25 45.07 32.77
CA PRO A 796 -22.08 43.85 33.60
C PRO A 796 -23.17 42.80 33.35
#